data_1069f05078cc0d7c8dbaa69d130bb464
#
_entry.id   1069f05078cc0d7c8dbaa69d130bb464
#
_cell.length_a   1.000
_cell.length_b   1.000
_cell.length_c   1.000
_cell.angle_alpha   90.00
_cell.angle_beta   90.00
_cell.angle_gamma   90.00
#
_symmetry.space_group_name_H-M   'P 1'
#
loop_
_entity.id
_entity.type
_entity.pdbx_description
1 polymer ?
#
loop_
_entity_poly.entity_id
_entity_poly.type
_entity_poly.pdbx_seq_one_letter_code
_entity_poly.pdbx_strand_id
1 'polypeptide(L)'
;MLAVALFAVGSYKNTLFIIIVLCNLFIGVFQELRSKRALDKLSVINRSTVCVIRDSVPEDIPAEDIVMGDLLVLSYGCQVPADCTVLSGSLEVDEACITGESDGIAKHPGDTLYAGSVVLSGQAKASADAVGADCYMEKLAHSGSHRRPDSQIMSTLRRIIFVLSLCVIPVCAIMFFVQRSVQGGDLAGTVTATAAAVLGMIPDGLVLLTSTVLAVGVVRLSRRKVLVQELYCIENLARVDTLCLDKTGTLTQGTMTVEQVIPLSQEAQSTDIPALCAALTRALCDNNATFDALRRYFADADTSITAAPSQVRPFNSRLKWSGARLDNITLVWGAPEFLLTDMPAALSERLHELALYSRVLLLAKSSLPFPDEGLPEGLVPLCAITLRDDVRPDAAQTLAYFHSQNVDIRVFSGDSAPTVERIAAQCGIPGAAFDCTGRDPQQLYAAAAKYRLFARVTPLQKQLLVEQLRSQGHTVAFVGDGVNDVPALRTADCSVAMGNGTAAARGISQLVLLNNDFASMPAVVAEGRRCINNLQRSASLFLIKTLYASLLAVLFVLIGRPYPFQPIQMSLLSCTGIGIPSFVLALEPNRERVRGNFLKNILCRCIPGGISVFAGISLLYLSQLLPALRVADSVLSTACMIVTGFAFMVNLFYVSMPLNRLRCALCIGMCLLLAGGMLLFPGFFALTALPFPFFWAVPVTAACELAVFTLLRLLLKRVVSRTA
;
A
#
# COMPACT_ATOMS: atom_id res chain seq x y z
N MET A 1 -2.70 -23.10 -29.49
CA MET A 1 -1.91 -23.53 -30.67
C MET A 1 -1.13 -24.82 -30.43
N LEU A 2 -0.18 -24.91 -29.48
CA LEU A 2 0.60 -26.16 -29.23
C LEU A 2 -0.26 -27.40 -28.96
N ALA A 3 -1.32 -27.24 -28.16
CA ALA A 3 -2.25 -28.33 -27.88
C ALA A 3 -3.02 -28.81 -29.10
N VAL A 4 -3.44 -27.89 -29.97
CA VAL A 4 -4.09 -28.22 -31.26
C VAL A 4 -3.12 -28.95 -32.18
N ALA A 5 -1.86 -28.50 -32.23
CA ALA A 5 -0.82 -29.17 -33.02
C ALA A 5 -0.54 -30.60 -32.53
N LEU A 6 -0.44 -30.81 -31.20
CA LEU A 6 -0.27 -32.12 -30.57
C LEU A 6 -1.49 -33.05 -30.83
N PHE A 7 -2.69 -32.47 -30.76
CA PHE A 7 -3.92 -33.20 -31.04
C PHE A 7 -4.00 -33.64 -32.50
N ALA A 8 -3.64 -32.73 -33.42
CA ALA A 8 -3.65 -33.00 -34.89
C ALA A 8 -2.68 -34.13 -35.30
N VAL A 9 -1.54 -34.29 -34.58
CA VAL A 9 -0.57 -35.37 -34.84
C VAL A 9 -0.84 -36.64 -34.01
N GLY A 10 -2.01 -36.75 -33.34
CA GLY A 10 -2.41 -37.92 -32.59
C GLY A 10 -1.70 -38.14 -31.23
N SER A 11 -0.97 -37.13 -30.73
CA SER A 11 -0.17 -37.21 -29.50
C SER A 11 -0.98 -36.82 -28.23
N TYR A 12 -2.11 -37.50 -28.02
CA TYR A 12 -3.10 -37.11 -26.98
C TYR A 12 -2.55 -37.10 -25.57
N LYS A 13 -1.66 -38.03 -25.20
CA LYS A 13 -1.04 -38.05 -23.85
C LYS A 13 -0.28 -36.75 -23.53
N ASN A 14 0.33 -36.17 -24.55
CA ASN A 14 1.13 -34.95 -24.43
C ASN A 14 0.30 -33.67 -24.35
N THR A 15 -1.04 -33.72 -24.43
CA THR A 15 -1.94 -32.57 -24.23
C THR A 15 -2.36 -32.37 -22.78
N LEU A 16 -1.92 -33.24 -21.85
CA LEU A 16 -2.31 -33.19 -20.43
C LEU A 16 -2.01 -31.83 -19.76
N PHE A 17 -0.99 -31.09 -20.24
CA PHE A 17 -0.68 -29.76 -19.74
C PHE A 17 -1.87 -28.78 -19.88
N ILE A 18 -2.81 -29.02 -20.79
CA ILE A 18 -4.02 -28.20 -20.95
C ILE A 18 -4.84 -28.24 -19.65
N ILE A 19 -4.95 -29.39 -19.02
CA ILE A 19 -5.70 -29.52 -17.75
C ILE A 19 -5.05 -28.63 -16.69
N ILE A 20 -3.72 -28.60 -16.61
CA ILE A 20 -2.99 -27.71 -15.70
C ILE A 20 -3.26 -26.24 -16.02
N VAL A 21 -3.25 -25.86 -17.30
CA VAL A 21 -3.56 -24.49 -17.73
C VAL A 21 -4.99 -24.10 -17.40
N LEU A 22 -5.97 -25.00 -17.65
CA LEU A 22 -7.38 -24.77 -17.33
C LEU A 22 -7.61 -24.67 -15.81
N CYS A 23 -7.00 -25.55 -15.03
CA CYS A 23 -7.05 -25.46 -13.56
C CYS A 23 -6.47 -24.13 -13.07
N ASN A 24 -5.32 -23.72 -13.60
CA ASN A 24 -4.71 -22.44 -13.26
C ASN A 24 -5.61 -21.26 -13.63
N LEU A 25 -6.21 -21.28 -14.81
CA LEU A 25 -7.15 -20.26 -15.27
C LEU A 25 -8.39 -20.18 -14.34
N PHE A 26 -8.97 -21.34 -14.01
CA PHE A 26 -10.14 -21.43 -13.13
C PHE A 26 -9.81 -20.90 -11.72
N ILE A 27 -8.69 -21.34 -11.14
CA ILE A 27 -8.22 -20.84 -9.84
C ILE A 27 -8.03 -19.32 -9.88
N GLY A 28 -7.43 -18.79 -10.96
CA GLY A 28 -7.21 -17.35 -11.13
C GLY A 28 -8.50 -16.55 -11.18
N VAL A 29 -9.42 -16.94 -12.05
CA VAL A 29 -10.72 -16.28 -12.16
C VAL A 29 -11.52 -16.35 -10.85
N PHE A 30 -11.54 -17.51 -10.20
CA PHE A 30 -12.23 -17.68 -8.92
C PHE A 30 -11.64 -16.76 -7.84
N GLN A 31 -10.33 -16.67 -7.74
CA GLN A 31 -9.65 -15.83 -6.74
C GLN A 31 -9.81 -14.35 -7.03
N GLU A 32 -9.77 -13.94 -8.30
CA GLU A 32 -9.99 -12.56 -8.70
C GLU A 32 -11.42 -12.11 -8.38
N LEU A 33 -12.41 -12.93 -8.70
CA LEU A 33 -13.81 -12.69 -8.34
C LEU A 33 -14.01 -12.60 -6.83
N ARG A 34 -13.38 -13.50 -6.07
CA ARG A 34 -13.44 -13.47 -4.60
C ARG A 34 -12.79 -12.22 -4.01
N SER A 35 -11.65 -11.81 -4.55
CA SER A 35 -10.96 -10.59 -4.15
C SER A 35 -11.79 -9.34 -4.46
N LYS A 36 -12.33 -9.26 -5.67
CA LYS A 36 -13.21 -8.16 -6.08
C LYS A 36 -14.43 -8.06 -5.16
N ARG A 37 -15.13 -9.16 -4.89
CA ARG A 37 -16.27 -9.17 -3.96
C ARG A 37 -15.89 -8.73 -2.54
N ALA A 38 -14.69 -9.05 -2.07
CA ALA A 38 -14.21 -8.63 -0.75
C ALA A 38 -13.89 -7.11 -0.72
N LEU A 39 -13.34 -6.58 -1.79
CA LEU A 39 -13.11 -5.14 -1.95
C LEU A 39 -14.44 -4.37 -2.08
N ASP A 40 -15.38 -4.85 -2.90
CA ASP A 40 -16.69 -4.22 -3.10
C ASP A 40 -17.46 -4.09 -1.77
N LYS A 41 -17.41 -5.11 -0.91
CA LYS A 41 -18.04 -5.06 0.42
C LYS A 41 -17.44 -4.00 1.35
N LEU A 42 -16.15 -3.70 1.22
CA LEU A 42 -15.48 -2.70 2.05
C LEU A 42 -15.57 -1.31 1.43
N SER A 43 -15.59 -1.19 0.11
CA SER A 43 -15.75 0.09 -0.56
C SER A 43 -17.10 0.73 -0.22
N VAL A 44 -18.14 -0.09 -0.04
CA VAL A 44 -19.47 0.40 0.44
C VAL A 44 -19.35 1.09 1.80
N ILE A 45 -18.48 0.62 2.69
CA ILE A 45 -18.28 1.23 4.03
C ILE A 45 -17.51 2.56 3.93
N ASN A 46 -16.68 2.73 2.91
CA ASN A 46 -15.85 3.92 2.71
C ASN A 46 -16.39 4.86 1.62
N ARG A 47 -17.61 4.63 1.13
CA ARG A 47 -18.24 5.55 0.17
C ARG A 47 -18.31 6.94 0.79
N SER A 48 -17.83 7.93 0.06
CA SER A 48 -18.07 9.33 0.42
C SER A 48 -19.54 9.60 0.29
N THR A 49 -20.18 9.99 1.39
CA THR A 49 -21.54 10.49 1.40
C THR A 49 -21.53 12.01 1.34
N VAL A 50 -22.52 12.58 0.71
CA VAL A 50 -22.74 14.01 0.67
C VAL A 50 -24.17 14.30 1.09
N CYS A 51 -24.35 15.35 1.87
CA CYS A 51 -25.67 15.81 2.26
C CYS A 51 -26.31 16.57 1.08
N VAL A 52 -27.45 16.09 0.62
CA VAL A 52 -28.27 16.75 -0.41
C VAL A 52 -29.61 17.17 0.19
N ILE A 53 -30.21 18.21 -0.34
CA ILE A 53 -31.54 18.65 0.04
C ILE A 53 -32.47 18.33 -1.13
N ARG A 54 -33.34 17.31 -0.98
CA ARG A 54 -34.40 16.94 -1.90
C ARG A 54 -35.73 17.13 -1.20
N ASP A 55 -36.70 17.73 -1.87
CA ASP A 55 -38.04 18.02 -1.30
C ASP A 55 -37.96 18.76 0.05
N SER A 56 -36.98 19.67 0.20
CA SER A 56 -36.70 20.43 1.43
C SER A 56 -36.23 19.58 2.63
N VAL A 57 -35.90 18.29 2.44
CA VAL A 57 -35.39 17.40 3.47
C VAL A 57 -33.92 17.14 3.19
N PRO A 58 -33.01 17.34 4.17
CA PRO A 58 -31.61 16.95 4.05
C PRO A 58 -31.48 15.42 4.15
N GLU A 59 -30.78 14.82 3.20
CA GLU A 59 -30.49 13.39 3.12
C GLU A 59 -29.03 13.16 2.76
N ASP A 60 -28.38 12.20 3.42
CA ASP A 60 -27.02 11.77 3.09
C ASP A 60 -27.06 10.68 2.04
N ILE A 61 -26.60 10.98 0.83
CA ILE A 61 -26.53 10.02 -0.28
C ILE A 61 -25.08 9.71 -0.66
N PRO A 62 -24.79 8.54 -1.26
CA PRO A 62 -23.50 8.28 -1.89
C PRO A 62 -23.19 9.30 -2.97
N ALA A 63 -21.95 9.74 -3.10
CA ALA A 63 -21.54 10.69 -4.13
C ALA A 63 -21.81 10.19 -5.56
N GLU A 64 -21.90 8.87 -5.75
CA GLU A 64 -22.24 8.23 -7.03
C GLU A 64 -23.70 8.42 -7.45
N ASP A 65 -24.59 8.73 -6.49
CA ASP A 65 -26.04 8.86 -6.69
C ASP A 65 -26.50 10.32 -6.88
N ILE A 66 -25.54 11.26 -6.98
CA ILE A 66 -25.80 12.67 -7.26
C ILE A 66 -26.25 12.83 -8.72
N VAL A 67 -27.29 13.63 -8.91
CA VAL A 67 -27.80 14.01 -10.23
C VAL A 67 -27.68 15.51 -10.46
N MET A 68 -27.73 15.92 -11.73
CA MET A 68 -27.74 17.34 -12.08
C MET A 68 -28.94 18.03 -11.44
N GLY A 69 -28.71 19.20 -10.84
CA GLY A 69 -29.71 20.00 -10.15
C GLY A 69 -29.91 19.66 -8.67
N ASP A 70 -29.22 18.63 -8.12
CA ASP A 70 -29.20 18.37 -6.68
C ASP A 70 -28.64 19.56 -5.91
N LEU A 71 -29.28 19.90 -4.79
CA LEU A 71 -28.81 20.93 -3.87
C LEU A 71 -27.91 20.30 -2.80
N LEU A 72 -26.60 20.51 -2.94
CA LEU A 72 -25.59 19.96 -2.06
C LEU A 72 -25.33 20.89 -0.86
N VAL A 73 -25.11 20.31 0.33
CA VAL A 73 -24.64 21.02 1.51
C VAL A 73 -23.17 20.65 1.70
N LEU A 74 -22.29 21.61 1.44
CA LEU A 74 -20.85 21.45 1.53
C LEU A 74 -20.32 22.12 2.78
N SER A 75 -19.45 21.42 3.53
CA SER A 75 -18.85 21.88 4.79
C SER A 75 -17.40 21.44 4.90
N TYR A 76 -16.70 21.94 5.92
CA TYR A 76 -15.30 21.62 6.18
C TYR A 76 -14.97 20.12 6.05
N GLY A 77 -13.89 19.83 5.35
CA GLY A 77 -13.38 18.46 5.14
C GLY A 77 -14.13 17.64 4.09
N CYS A 78 -15.22 18.15 3.51
CA CYS A 78 -15.89 17.53 2.38
C CYS A 78 -15.06 17.69 1.12
N GLN A 79 -14.99 16.64 0.32
CA GLN A 79 -14.56 16.73 -1.06
C GLN A 79 -15.78 17.05 -1.93
N VAL A 80 -15.65 18.05 -2.79
CA VAL A 80 -16.71 18.44 -3.74
C VAL A 80 -16.92 17.29 -4.73
N PRO A 81 -18.12 16.68 -4.77
CA PRO A 81 -18.34 15.45 -5.52
C PRO A 81 -18.69 15.65 -6.99
N ALA A 82 -19.09 16.86 -7.37
CA ALA A 82 -19.56 17.23 -8.69
C ALA A 82 -19.18 18.68 -8.99
N ASP A 83 -19.19 19.11 -10.25
CA ASP A 83 -19.03 20.54 -10.54
C ASP A 83 -20.32 21.26 -10.14
N CYS A 84 -20.20 22.29 -9.30
CA CYS A 84 -21.34 22.94 -8.65
C CYS A 84 -21.21 24.45 -8.71
N THR A 85 -22.36 25.16 -8.66
CA THR A 85 -22.41 26.60 -8.44
C THR A 85 -22.89 26.90 -7.02
N VAL A 86 -22.17 27.75 -6.30
CA VAL A 86 -22.56 28.19 -4.94
C VAL A 86 -23.83 29.03 -5.03
N LEU A 87 -24.88 28.65 -4.28
CA LEU A 87 -26.14 29.39 -4.21
C LEU A 87 -26.24 30.29 -2.98
N SER A 88 -25.74 29.80 -1.83
CA SER A 88 -25.77 30.56 -0.56
C SER A 88 -24.66 30.11 0.37
N GLY A 89 -24.19 31.00 1.25
CA GLY A 89 -23.06 30.77 2.13
C GLY A 89 -21.73 31.18 1.52
N SER A 90 -20.62 30.82 2.15
CA SER A 90 -19.27 31.04 1.65
C SER A 90 -18.35 29.90 2.07
N LEU A 91 -17.44 29.54 1.20
CA LEU A 91 -16.48 28.47 1.40
C LEU A 91 -15.08 28.97 1.05
N GLU A 92 -14.08 28.36 1.66
CA GLU A 92 -12.71 28.40 1.20
C GLU A 92 -12.36 26.98 0.73
N VAL A 93 -11.89 26.83 -0.49
CA VAL A 93 -11.62 25.52 -1.10
C VAL A 93 -10.17 25.43 -1.60
N ASP A 94 -9.61 24.26 -1.48
CA ASP A 94 -8.35 23.87 -2.12
C ASP A 94 -8.68 23.29 -3.51
N GLU A 95 -8.22 24.00 -4.54
CA GLU A 95 -8.35 23.60 -5.95
C GLU A 95 -7.01 23.12 -6.53
N ALA A 96 -6.06 22.69 -5.70
CA ALA A 96 -4.73 22.21 -6.16
C ALA A 96 -4.82 21.04 -7.13
N CYS A 97 -5.91 20.26 -7.09
CA CYS A 97 -6.16 19.22 -8.08
C CYS A 97 -6.33 19.74 -9.51
N ILE A 98 -6.65 21.04 -9.67
CA ILE A 98 -6.89 21.70 -10.96
C ILE A 98 -5.79 22.70 -11.28
N THR A 99 -5.49 23.58 -10.33
CA THR A 99 -4.54 24.69 -10.51
C THR A 99 -3.09 24.28 -10.26
N GLY A 100 -2.86 23.21 -9.49
CA GLY A 100 -1.54 22.82 -8.98
C GLY A 100 -1.08 23.64 -7.77
N GLU A 101 -1.83 24.68 -7.38
CA GLU A 101 -1.54 25.54 -6.24
C GLU A 101 -2.49 25.22 -5.08
N SER A 102 -1.93 25.02 -3.87
CA SER A 102 -2.67 24.61 -2.67
C SER A 102 -3.16 25.79 -1.81
N ASP A 103 -3.20 26.99 -2.38
CA ASP A 103 -3.75 28.14 -1.67
C ASP A 103 -5.28 28.07 -1.63
N GLY A 104 -5.84 28.36 -0.45
CA GLY A 104 -7.29 28.38 -0.27
C GLY A 104 -7.93 29.51 -1.08
N ILE A 105 -8.88 29.15 -1.94
CA ILE A 105 -9.64 30.08 -2.76
C ILE A 105 -11.00 30.33 -2.12
N ALA A 106 -11.32 31.58 -1.78
CA ALA A 106 -12.63 31.96 -1.27
C ALA A 106 -13.67 31.89 -2.41
N LYS A 107 -14.80 31.25 -2.14
CA LYS A 107 -15.96 31.09 -3.05
C LYS A 107 -17.19 31.69 -2.42
N HIS A 108 -17.85 32.51 -3.21
CA HIS A 108 -19.09 33.24 -2.86
C HIS A 108 -20.27 32.79 -3.72
N PRO A 109 -21.50 33.17 -3.39
CA PRO A 109 -22.66 32.88 -4.25
C PRO A 109 -22.44 33.33 -5.70
N GLY A 110 -22.64 32.39 -6.63
CA GLY A 110 -22.38 32.55 -8.07
C GLY A 110 -21.05 31.97 -8.54
N ASP A 111 -20.12 31.63 -7.65
CA ASP A 111 -18.84 31.03 -8.01
C ASP A 111 -18.97 29.53 -8.28
N THR A 112 -18.13 29.02 -9.19
CA THR A 112 -18.06 27.60 -9.52
C THR A 112 -17.12 26.86 -8.58
N LEU A 113 -17.56 25.70 -8.12
CA LEU A 113 -16.79 24.67 -7.40
C LEU A 113 -16.54 23.50 -8.33
N TYR A 114 -15.34 23.03 -8.41
CA TYR A 114 -14.98 21.89 -9.26
C TYR A 114 -14.93 20.59 -8.49
N ALA A 115 -15.39 19.51 -9.13
CA ALA A 115 -15.28 18.17 -8.59
C ALA A 115 -13.84 17.81 -8.20
N GLY A 116 -13.65 17.23 -7.02
CA GLY A 116 -12.33 16.88 -6.49
C GLY A 116 -11.68 17.95 -5.62
N SER A 117 -12.15 19.21 -5.63
CA SER A 117 -11.73 20.26 -4.69
C SER A 117 -12.09 19.90 -3.26
N VAL A 118 -11.37 20.44 -2.29
CA VAL A 118 -11.57 20.13 -0.88
C VAL A 118 -11.95 21.39 -0.11
N VAL A 119 -13.03 21.31 0.67
CA VAL A 119 -13.48 22.44 1.50
C VAL A 119 -12.56 22.60 2.71
N LEU A 120 -11.82 23.73 2.75
CA LEU A 120 -10.89 24.10 3.82
C LEU A 120 -11.57 24.79 4.98
N SER A 121 -12.61 25.61 4.70
CA SER A 121 -13.39 26.29 5.75
C SER A 121 -14.74 26.74 5.22
N GLY A 122 -15.64 27.08 6.13
CA GLY A 122 -16.99 27.60 5.81
C GLY A 122 -18.04 26.51 5.54
N GLN A 123 -19.22 26.97 5.15
CA GLN A 123 -20.34 26.13 4.74
C GLN A 123 -21.14 26.85 3.65
N ALA A 124 -21.55 26.11 2.62
CA ALA A 124 -22.40 26.65 1.56
C ALA A 124 -23.39 25.58 1.05
N LYS A 125 -24.45 26.08 0.41
CA LYS A 125 -25.32 25.28 -0.43
C LYS A 125 -24.98 25.55 -1.88
N ALA A 126 -24.78 24.49 -2.66
CA ALA A 126 -24.37 24.57 -4.06
C ALA A 126 -25.26 23.65 -4.91
N SER A 127 -25.56 24.07 -6.14
CA SER A 127 -26.29 23.25 -7.11
C SER A 127 -25.31 22.43 -7.95
N ALA A 128 -25.58 21.15 -8.14
CA ALA A 128 -24.79 20.29 -9.02
C ALA A 128 -25.09 20.62 -10.49
N ASP A 129 -24.09 21.10 -11.22
CA ASP A 129 -24.22 21.51 -12.64
C ASP A 129 -23.73 20.43 -13.60
N ALA A 130 -22.68 19.68 -13.23
CA ALA A 130 -22.17 18.55 -14.00
C ALA A 130 -21.76 17.42 -13.06
N VAL A 131 -22.08 16.15 -13.45
CA VAL A 131 -21.87 14.95 -12.63
C VAL A 131 -21.11 13.88 -13.39
N GLY A 132 -20.36 13.05 -12.69
CA GLY A 132 -19.63 11.89 -13.24
C GLY A 132 -18.66 12.29 -14.35
N ALA A 133 -18.80 11.65 -15.52
CA ALA A 133 -17.90 11.87 -16.67
C ALA A 133 -18.00 13.29 -17.27
N ASP A 134 -19.04 14.04 -16.95
CA ASP A 134 -19.25 15.41 -17.44
C ASP A 134 -18.55 16.46 -16.59
N CYS A 135 -17.99 16.11 -15.44
CA CYS A 135 -17.19 16.99 -14.61
C CYS A 135 -15.91 17.43 -15.34
N TYR A 136 -15.47 18.66 -15.08
CA TYR A 136 -14.30 19.27 -15.69
C TYR A 136 -13.03 18.41 -15.51
N MET A 137 -12.80 17.90 -14.31
CA MET A 137 -11.64 17.06 -13.99
C MET A 137 -11.66 15.73 -14.74
N GLU A 138 -12.82 15.07 -14.88
CA GLU A 138 -12.93 13.81 -15.64
C GLU A 138 -12.66 14.04 -17.14
N LYS A 139 -13.14 15.13 -17.70
CA LYS A 139 -12.83 15.53 -19.08
C LYS A 139 -11.34 15.78 -19.30
N LEU A 140 -10.68 16.44 -18.34
CA LEU A 140 -9.22 16.61 -18.35
C LEU A 140 -8.46 15.29 -18.22
N ALA A 141 -8.90 14.39 -17.34
CA ALA A 141 -8.30 13.08 -17.12
C ALA A 141 -8.42 12.18 -18.36
N HIS A 142 -9.52 12.27 -19.12
CA HIS A 142 -9.69 11.57 -20.38
C HIS A 142 -8.76 12.10 -21.49
N SER A 143 -8.37 13.36 -21.45
CA SER A 143 -7.44 13.97 -22.42
C SER A 143 -5.96 13.83 -22.04
N GLY A 144 -5.65 13.53 -20.78
CA GLY A 144 -4.29 13.28 -20.29
C GLY A 144 -4.20 11.92 -19.63
N SER A 145 -3.47 10.98 -20.24
CA SER A 145 -3.25 9.67 -19.62
C SER A 145 -2.42 9.82 -18.34
N HIS A 146 -3.03 10.15 -17.23
CA HIS A 146 -2.42 9.96 -15.92
C HIS A 146 -2.32 8.47 -15.65
N ARG A 147 -1.25 7.86 -16.17
CA ARG A 147 -0.89 6.49 -15.77
C ARG A 147 -0.55 6.51 -14.29
N ARG A 148 -1.43 5.94 -13.48
CA ARG A 148 -1.10 5.57 -12.10
C ARG A 148 0.18 4.74 -12.12
N PRO A 149 1.13 4.95 -11.19
CA PRO A 149 2.37 4.18 -11.17
C PRO A 149 2.06 2.69 -11.03
N ASP A 150 2.42 1.92 -12.06
CA ASP A 150 2.32 0.46 -12.02
C ASP A 150 3.24 -0.10 -10.93
N SER A 151 2.83 -1.20 -10.28
CA SER A 151 3.71 -1.99 -9.40
C SER A 151 5.06 -2.25 -10.06
N GLN A 152 6.16 -1.94 -9.36
CA GLN A 152 7.50 -2.25 -9.84
C GLN A 152 7.68 -3.76 -10.07
N ILE A 153 7.07 -4.59 -9.23
CA ILE A 153 7.09 -6.06 -9.38
C ILE A 153 6.33 -6.45 -10.65
N MET A 154 5.11 -5.94 -10.83
CA MET A 154 4.29 -6.31 -11.98
C MET A 154 4.89 -5.81 -13.29
N SER A 155 5.43 -4.59 -13.33
CA SER A 155 6.12 -4.05 -14.50
C SER A 155 7.39 -4.86 -14.82
N THR A 156 8.16 -5.26 -13.81
CA THR A 156 9.34 -6.13 -13.98
C THR A 156 8.94 -7.50 -14.51
N LEU A 157 7.91 -8.13 -13.95
CA LEU A 157 7.42 -9.43 -14.41
C LEU A 157 6.87 -9.37 -15.83
N ARG A 158 6.06 -8.35 -16.17
CA ARG A 158 5.58 -8.12 -17.54
C ARG A 158 6.74 -7.96 -18.50
N ARG A 159 7.79 -7.22 -18.14
CA ARG A 159 8.99 -7.06 -18.99
C ARG A 159 9.72 -8.37 -19.19
N ILE A 160 9.91 -9.17 -18.15
CA ILE A 160 10.54 -10.50 -18.24
C ILE A 160 9.73 -11.38 -19.19
N ILE A 161 8.41 -11.47 -19.00
CA ILE A 161 7.52 -12.29 -19.82
C ILE A 161 7.51 -11.82 -21.28
N PHE A 162 7.49 -10.51 -21.51
CA PHE A 162 7.54 -9.94 -22.86
C PHE A 162 8.83 -10.32 -23.58
N VAL A 163 9.99 -10.15 -22.94
CA VAL A 163 11.29 -10.51 -23.51
C VAL A 163 11.34 -12.02 -23.82
N LEU A 164 10.91 -12.85 -22.87
CA LEU A 164 10.87 -14.30 -23.06
C LEU A 164 9.93 -14.69 -24.21
N SER A 165 8.73 -14.10 -24.27
CA SER A 165 7.77 -14.38 -25.36
C SER A 165 8.33 -14.01 -26.73
N LEU A 166 9.08 -12.90 -26.81
CA LEU A 166 9.74 -12.49 -28.04
C LEU A 166 10.83 -13.49 -28.47
N CYS A 167 11.59 -14.03 -27.50
CA CYS A 167 12.62 -15.03 -27.75
C CYS A 167 12.05 -16.42 -28.13
N VAL A 168 10.89 -16.79 -27.55
CA VAL A 168 10.27 -18.11 -27.80
C VAL A 168 9.89 -18.30 -29.27
N ILE A 169 9.41 -17.26 -29.96
CA ILE A 169 8.93 -17.37 -31.36
C ILE A 169 10.04 -17.82 -32.29
N PRO A 170 11.20 -17.13 -32.39
CA PRO A 170 12.27 -17.58 -33.29
C PRO A 170 12.87 -18.92 -32.86
N VAL A 171 13.02 -19.18 -31.56
CA VAL A 171 13.54 -20.46 -31.06
C VAL A 171 12.59 -21.60 -31.43
N CYS A 172 11.26 -21.40 -31.30
CA CYS A 172 10.26 -22.39 -31.73
C CYS A 172 10.38 -22.73 -33.20
N ALA A 173 10.51 -21.73 -34.07
CA ALA A 173 10.66 -21.93 -35.50
C ALA A 173 11.95 -22.71 -35.84
N ILE A 174 13.09 -22.28 -35.28
CA ILE A 174 14.40 -22.94 -35.50
C ILE A 174 14.36 -24.39 -35.00
N MET A 175 13.84 -24.59 -33.76
CA MET A 175 13.69 -25.93 -33.19
C MET A 175 12.83 -26.83 -34.06
N PHE A 176 11.70 -26.35 -34.60
CA PHE A 176 10.84 -27.13 -35.45
C PHE A 176 11.58 -27.63 -36.68
N PHE A 177 12.30 -26.76 -37.40
CA PHE A 177 13.05 -27.16 -38.61
C PHE A 177 14.21 -28.10 -38.29
N VAL A 178 14.97 -27.83 -37.19
CA VAL A 178 16.07 -28.72 -36.81
C VAL A 178 15.53 -30.09 -36.38
N GLN A 179 14.50 -30.13 -35.54
CA GLN A 179 13.92 -31.40 -35.09
C GLN A 179 13.30 -32.21 -36.23
N ARG A 180 12.71 -31.54 -37.22
CA ARG A 180 12.19 -32.21 -38.42
C ARG A 180 13.28 -32.90 -39.23
N SER A 181 14.44 -32.27 -39.35
CA SER A 181 15.61 -32.86 -40.01
C SER A 181 16.17 -34.04 -39.20
N VAL A 182 16.33 -33.85 -37.88
CA VAL A 182 16.89 -34.83 -36.95
C VAL A 182 16.03 -36.10 -36.84
N GLN A 183 14.70 -35.97 -36.90
CA GLN A 183 13.75 -37.07 -36.76
C GLN A 183 13.34 -37.71 -38.08
N GLY A 184 14.12 -37.47 -39.15
CA GLY A 184 13.89 -38.11 -40.44
C GLY A 184 12.55 -37.79 -41.09
N GLY A 185 11.94 -36.64 -40.76
CA GLY A 185 10.65 -36.24 -41.30
C GLY A 185 9.43 -36.68 -40.47
N ASP A 186 9.61 -37.39 -39.34
CA ASP A 186 8.50 -37.68 -38.42
C ASP A 186 7.88 -36.41 -37.88
N LEU A 187 6.64 -36.13 -38.31
CA LEU A 187 5.92 -34.92 -37.90
C LEU A 187 5.46 -34.99 -36.45
N ALA A 188 5.04 -36.17 -35.98
CA ALA A 188 4.54 -36.34 -34.62
C ALA A 188 5.66 -36.15 -33.59
N GLY A 189 6.82 -36.77 -33.82
CA GLY A 189 8.01 -36.56 -33.01
C GLY A 189 8.49 -35.12 -33.03
N THR A 190 8.55 -34.48 -34.23
CA THR A 190 8.97 -33.08 -34.41
C THR A 190 8.09 -32.11 -33.59
N VAL A 191 6.76 -32.25 -33.72
CA VAL A 191 5.80 -31.41 -32.99
C VAL A 191 5.91 -31.64 -31.47
N THR A 192 6.05 -32.90 -31.05
CA THR A 192 6.16 -33.26 -29.61
C THR A 192 7.43 -32.68 -28.99
N ALA A 193 8.58 -32.81 -29.66
CA ALA A 193 9.86 -32.28 -29.19
C ALA A 193 9.85 -30.73 -29.12
N THR A 194 9.34 -30.10 -30.18
CA THR A 194 9.21 -28.62 -30.21
C THR A 194 8.25 -28.11 -29.12
N ALA A 195 7.11 -28.79 -28.95
CA ALA A 195 6.15 -28.44 -27.90
C ALA A 195 6.76 -28.57 -26.51
N ALA A 196 7.54 -29.60 -26.21
CA ALA A 196 8.21 -29.76 -24.93
C ALA A 196 9.21 -28.65 -24.67
N ALA A 197 10.03 -28.27 -25.66
CA ALA A 197 10.97 -27.14 -25.50
C ALA A 197 10.24 -25.82 -25.21
N VAL A 198 9.22 -25.50 -26.01
CA VAL A 198 8.43 -24.26 -25.83
C VAL A 198 7.70 -24.21 -24.52
N LEU A 199 7.06 -25.30 -24.07
CA LEU A 199 6.40 -25.42 -22.77
C LEU A 199 7.39 -25.22 -21.60
N GLY A 200 8.65 -25.64 -21.78
CA GLY A 200 9.72 -25.40 -20.84
C GLY A 200 10.08 -23.91 -20.70
N MET A 201 10.08 -23.17 -21.79
CA MET A 201 10.53 -21.77 -21.85
C MET A 201 9.49 -20.77 -21.32
N ILE A 202 8.21 -21.10 -21.30
CA ILE A 202 7.15 -20.21 -20.82
C ILE A 202 6.97 -20.35 -19.31
N PRO A 203 7.07 -19.26 -18.53
CA PRO A 203 6.79 -19.28 -17.07
C PRO A 203 5.28 -19.21 -16.84
N ASP A 204 4.54 -20.26 -17.25
CA ASP A 204 3.10 -20.39 -17.11
C ASP A 204 2.70 -20.37 -15.63
N GLY A 205 1.76 -19.52 -15.26
CA GLY A 205 1.27 -19.39 -13.88
C GLY A 205 1.96 -18.33 -13.02
N LEU A 206 3.07 -17.72 -13.46
CA LEU A 206 3.75 -16.69 -12.66
C LEU A 206 2.89 -15.44 -12.45
N VAL A 207 2.19 -14.95 -13.48
CA VAL A 207 1.27 -13.81 -13.39
C VAL A 207 0.08 -14.15 -12.50
N LEU A 208 -0.51 -15.33 -12.71
CA LEU A 208 -1.62 -15.83 -11.93
C LEU A 208 -1.26 -15.93 -10.44
N LEU A 209 -0.09 -16.49 -10.13
CA LEU A 209 0.38 -16.61 -8.76
C LEU A 209 0.57 -15.24 -8.11
N THR A 210 1.09 -14.27 -8.86
CA THR A 210 1.28 -12.88 -8.37
C THR A 210 -0.06 -12.25 -8.00
N SER A 211 -1.03 -12.31 -8.90
CA SER A 211 -2.38 -11.82 -8.65
C SER A 211 -3.02 -12.52 -7.45
N THR A 212 -2.85 -13.85 -7.35
CA THR A 212 -3.33 -14.67 -6.24
C THR A 212 -2.75 -14.24 -4.89
N VAL A 213 -1.43 -14.05 -4.81
CA VAL A 213 -0.75 -13.66 -3.55
C VAL A 213 -1.24 -12.30 -3.07
N LEU A 214 -1.35 -11.34 -3.99
CA LEU A 214 -1.87 -9.99 -3.68
C LEU A 214 -3.34 -10.04 -3.27
N ALA A 215 -4.18 -10.78 -4.00
CA ALA A 215 -5.60 -10.95 -3.68
C ALA A 215 -5.82 -11.57 -2.29
N VAL A 216 -5.07 -12.60 -1.94
CA VAL A 216 -5.10 -13.20 -0.59
C VAL A 216 -4.64 -12.19 0.47
N GLY A 217 -3.64 -11.35 0.16
CA GLY A 217 -3.19 -10.28 1.03
C GLY A 217 -4.32 -9.29 1.33
N VAL A 218 -5.01 -8.82 0.29
CA VAL A 218 -6.18 -7.93 0.44
C VAL A 218 -7.27 -8.55 1.31
N VAL A 219 -7.65 -9.80 1.05
CA VAL A 219 -8.68 -10.49 1.86
C VAL A 219 -8.26 -10.61 3.34
N ARG A 220 -6.98 -10.82 3.63
CA ARG A 220 -6.49 -10.86 5.02
C ARG A 220 -6.51 -9.50 5.69
N LEU A 221 -6.12 -8.43 4.97
CA LEU A 221 -6.18 -7.06 5.47
C LEU A 221 -7.62 -6.60 5.69
N SER A 222 -8.51 -6.96 4.76
CA SER A 222 -9.94 -6.72 4.86
C SER A 222 -10.56 -7.29 6.14
N ARG A 223 -10.18 -8.51 6.54
CA ARG A 223 -10.62 -9.12 7.81
C ARG A 223 -10.15 -8.35 9.05
N ARG A 224 -9.11 -7.55 8.93
CA ARG A 224 -8.58 -6.65 9.96
C ARG A 224 -9.15 -5.24 9.85
N LYS A 225 -10.20 -5.04 9.05
CA LYS A 225 -10.81 -3.73 8.80
C LYS A 225 -9.85 -2.70 8.21
N VAL A 226 -8.89 -3.17 7.41
CA VAL A 226 -8.03 -2.33 6.59
C VAL A 226 -8.54 -2.41 5.16
N LEU A 227 -9.00 -1.28 4.63
CA LEU A 227 -9.42 -1.14 3.25
C LEU A 227 -8.17 -0.87 2.39
N VAL A 228 -7.96 -1.70 1.39
CA VAL A 228 -6.91 -1.54 0.40
C VAL A 228 -7.56 -0.98 -0.86
N GLN A 229 -7.28 0.25 -1.22
CA GLN A 229 -7.82 0.89 -2.43
C GLN A 229 -6.96 0.56 -3.66
N GLU A 230 -5.65 0.43 -3.46
CA GLU A 230 -4.70 0.07 -4.51
C GLU A 230 -3.91 -1.19 -4.11
N LEU A 231 -3.98 -2.24 -4.93
CA LEU A 231 -3.28 -3.51 -4.66
C LEU A 231 -1.75 -3.34 -4.50
N TYR A 232 -1.20 -2.35 -5.17
CA TYR A 232 0.24 -2.14 -5.25
C TYR A 232 0.84 -1.44 -4.03
N CYS A 233 0.02 -0.81 -3.21
CA CYS A 233 0.50 -0.21 -1.96
C CYS A 233 1.08 -1.26 -1.00
N ILE A 234 0.59 -2.51 -1.08
CA ILE A 234 1.11 -3.64 -0.30
C ILE A 234 2.58 -3.90 -0.61
N GLU A 235 3.00 -3.69 -1.87
CA GLU A 235 4.39 -3.80 -2.29
C GLU A 235 5.26 -2.71 -1.64
N ASN A 236 4.84 -1.44 -1.78
CA ASN A 236 5.58 -0.30 -1.26
C ASN A 236 5.69 -0.39 0.26
N LEU A 237 4.58 -0.73 0.93
CA LEU A 237 4.54 -0.84 2.39
C LEU A 237 5.53 -1.89 2.95
N ALA A 238 5.76 -2.99 2.23
CA ALA A 238 6.73 -3.99 2.65
C ALA A 238 8.18 -3.49 2.63
N ARG A 239 8.46 -2.45 1.83
CA ARG A 239 9.78 -1.85 1.62
C ARG A 239 9.99 -0.58 2.42
N VAL A 240 8.93 -0.04 3.03
CA VAL A 240 9.01 1.19 3.82
C VAL A 240 10.16 1.13 4.80
N ASP A 241 11.03 2.13 4.71
CA ASP A 241 12.13 2.38 5.62
C ASP A 241 11.95 3.68 6.42
N THR A 242 11.03 4.55 5.97
CA THR A 242 10.70 5.81 6.64
C THR A 242 9.18 5.93 6.79
N LEU A 243 8.71 6.09 8.03
CA LEU A 243 7.32 6.27 8.39
C LEU A 243 7.11 7.70 8.87
N CYS A 244 6.40 8.50 8.08
CA CYS A 244 5.98 9.85 8.40
C CYS A 244 4.56 9.84 8.96
N LEU A 245 4.36 10.49 10.10
CA LEU A 245 3.10 10.49 10.82
C LEU A 245 2.64 11.92 11.06
N ASP A 246 1.40 12.22 10.74
CA ASP A 246 0.76 13.38 11.35
C ASP A 246 0.54 13.13 12.85
N LYS A 247 0.58 14.20 13.66
CA LYS A 247 0.33 14.08 15.10
C LYS A 247 -1.15 13.85 15.37
N THR A 248 -1.99 14.77 14.86
CA THR A 248 -3.41 14.87 15.21
C THR A 248 -4.21 13.77 14.54
N GLY A 249 -5.13 13.12 15.28
CA GLY A 249 -5.94 12.01 14.73
C GLY A 249 -5.17 10.72 14.41
N THR A 250 -3.83 10.78 14.30
CA THR A 250 -2.95 9.64 14.03
C THR A 250 -2.25 9.12 15.29
N LEU A 251 -1.36 9.90 15.89
CA LEU A 251 -0.74 9.56 17.19
C LEU A 251 -1.67 9.86 18.36
N THR A 252 -2.54 10.86 18.19
CA THR A 252 -3.60 11.18 19.14
C THR A 252 -4.94 10.62 18.66
N GLN A 253 -5.91 10.56 19.57
CA GLN A 253 -7.25 10.04 19.23
C GLN A 253 -8.07 11.01 18.36
N GLY A 254 -7.57 12.24 18.15
CA GLY A 254 -8.33 13.33 17.52
C GLY A 254 -9.39 13.92 18.44
N THR A 255 -9.47 13.43 19.68
CA THR A 255 -10.29 14.00 20.76
C THR A 255 -9.42 14.86 21.66
N MET A 256 -10.02 15.92 22.17
CA MET A 256 -9.40 16.78 23.19
C MET A 256 -10.11 16.62 24.52
N THR A 257 -9.36 16.80 25.59
CA THR A 257 -9.90 16.89 26.96
C THR A 257 -9.51 18.24 27.58
N VAL A 258 -10.47 18.85 28.28
CA VAL A 258 -10.19 20.03 29.10
C VAL A 258 -9.38 19.58 30.31
N GLU A 259 -8.21 20.18 30.49
CA GLU A 259 -7.30 19.83 31.57
C GLU A 259 -7.54 20.74 32.81
N GLN A 260 -7.61 22.05 32.60
CA GLN A 260 -7.83 23.02 33.63
C GLN A 260 -8.60 24.23 33.11
N VAL A 261 -9.38 24.86 33.99
CA VAL A 261 -10.01 26.16 33.81
C VAL A 261 -9.40 27.12 34.84
N ILE A 262 -8.64 28.10 34.36
CA ILE A 262 -7.82 29.00 35.22
C ILE A 262 -8.42 30.40 35.17
N PRO A 263 -9.03 30.91 36.25
CA PRO A 263 -9.48 32.30 36.31
C PRO A 263 -8.33 33.30 36.19
N LEU A 264 -8.51 34.37 35.40
CA LEU A 264 -7.46 35.34 35.10
C LEU A 264 -7.59 36.66 35.87
N SER A 265 -8.72 36.94 36.48
CA SER A 265 -8.99 38.15 37.24
C SER A 265 -9.72 37.88 38.55
N GLN A 266 -9.71 38.83 39.49
CA GLN A 266 -10.52 38.73 40.73
C GLN A 266 -12.02 38.74 40.45
N GLU A 267 -12.47 39.46 39.43
CA GLU A 267 -13.85 39.45 38.97
C GLU A 267 -14.24 38.07 38.40
N ALA A 268 -13.34 37.41 37.76
CA ALA A 268 -13.52 36.04 37.27
C ALA A 268 -13.68 35.01 38.39
N GLN A 269 -13.06 35.22 39.55
CA GLN A 269 -13.22 34.35 40.74
C GLN A 269 -14.62 34.42 41.37
N SER A 270 -15.32 35.54 41.20
CA SER A 270 -16.69 35.73 41.67
C SER A 270 -17.76 35.40 40.63
N THR A 271 -17.35 35.11 39.40
CA THR A 271 -18.23 34.79 38.27
C THR A 271 -18.35 33.26 38.10
N ASP A 272 -19.56 32.77 37.88
CA ASP A 272 -19.77 31.36 37.58
C ASP A 272 -19.33 31.04 36.16
N ILE A 273 -18.01 30.83 35.97
CA ILE A 273 -17.40 30.52 34.69
C ILE A 273 -17.99 29.23 34.04
N PRO A 274 -18.21 28.13 34.79
CA PRO A 274 -18.86 26.95 34.25
C PRO A 274 -20.24 27.24 33.65
N ALA A 275 -21.07 28.04 34.29
CA ALA A 275 -22.40 28.41 33.79
C ALA A 275 -22.30 29.23 32.48
N LEU A 276 -21.36 30.17 32.37
CA LEU A 276 -21.13 30.96 31.17
C LEU A 276 -20.64 30.09 30.00
N CYS A 277 -19.71 29.18 30.26
CA CYS A 277 -19.21 28.25 29.26
C CYS A 277 -20.32 27.30 28.77
N ALA A 278 -21.15 26.77 29.67
CA ALA A 278 -22.29 25.95 29.33
C ALA A 278 -23.33 26.70 28.49
N ALA A 279 -23.62 27.96 28.82
CA ALA A 279 -24.50 28.79 28.01
C ALA A 279 -23.93 29.03 26.59
N LEU A 280 -22.64 29.32 26.49
CA LEU A 280 -21.96 29.55 25.23
C LEU A 280 -21.91 28.26 24.37
N THR A 281 -21.66 27.09 24.97
CA THR A 281 -21.71 25.80 24.25
C THR A 281 -23.09 25.43 23.73
N ARG A 282 -24.17 25.87 24.38
CA ARG A 282 -25.55 25.69 23.91
C ARG A 282 -25.88 26.64 22.75
N ALA A 283 -25.32 27.87 22.79
CA ALA A 283 -25.58 28.90 21.80
C ALA A 283 -24.85 28.66 20.46
N LEU A 284 -23.67 28.01 20.53
CA LEU A 284 -22.85 27.73 19.39
C LEU A 284 -23.12 26.33 18.83
N CYS A 285 -23.00 26.18 17.51
CA CYS A 285 -23.12 24.90 16.79
C CYS A 285 -21.81 24.58 16.05
N ASP A 286 -20.66 24.91 16.66
CA ASP A 286 -19.36 24.62 16.06
C ASP A 286 -19.12 23.10 15.99
N ASN A 287 -18.47 22.64 14.94
CA ASN A 287 -18.19 21.21 14.70
C ASN A 287 -16.68 20.97 14.63
N ASN A 288 -16.02 21.07 15.79
CA ASN A 288 -14.59 20.79 15.90
C ASN A 288 -14.25 20.16 17.27
N ALA A 289 -13.11 19.45 17.32
CA ALA A 289 -12.69 18.68 18.50
C ALA A 289 -12.56 19.53 19.78
N THR A 290 -12.17 20.81 19.66
CA THR A 290 -12.10 21.76 20.77
C THR A 290 -13.47 22.05 21.35
N PHE A 291 -14.45 22.33 20.49
CA PHE A 291 -15.82 22.60 20.88
C PHE A 291 -16.46 21.37 21.53
N ASP A 292 -16.25 20.18 20.96
CA ASP A 292 -16.76 18.94 21.54
C ASP A 292 -16.18 18.64 22.92
N ALA A 293 -14.91 18.98 23.16
CA ALA A 293 -14.28 18.85 24.47
C ALA A 293 -14.92 19.81 25.49
N LEU A 294 -15.14 21.07 25.10
CA LEU A 294 -15.80 22.07 25.95
C LEU A 294 -17.24 21.67 26.25
N ARG A 295 -17.99 21.25 25.24
CA ARG A 295 -19.38 20.80 25.40
C ARG A 295 -19.50 19.62 26.35
N ARG A 296 -18.58 18.63 26.25
CA ARG A 296 -18.56 17.49 27.20
C ARG A 296 -18.17 17.89 28.60
N TYR A 297 -17.19 18.77 28.75
CA TYR A 297 -16.72 19.19 30.09
C TYR A 297 -17.75 20.03 30.84
N PHE A 298 -18.48 20.92 30.14
CA PHE A 298 -19.47 21.81 30.73
C PHE A 298 -20.92 21.29 30.59
N ALA A 299 -21.12 20.03 30.18
CA ALA A 299 -22.47 19.47 29.95
C ALA A 299 -23.36 19.48 31.21
N ASP A 300 -22.77 19.19 32.37
CA ASP A 300 -23.46 19.06 33.63
C ASP A 300 -23.47 20.39 34.43
N ALA A 301 -22.89 21.46 33.90
CA ALA A 301 -22.89 22.76 34.57
C ALA A 301 -24.29 23.38 34.50
N ASP A 302 -24.77 23.77 35.70
CA ASP A 302 -26.09 24.43 35.84
C ASP A 302 -26.01 25.84 35.26
N THR A 303 -26.96 26.22 34.41
CA THR A 303 -26.95 27.54 33.78
C THR A 303 -28.25 28.26 34.12
N SER A 304 -28.12 29.43 34.73
CA SER A 304 -29.21 30.39 34.91
C SER A 304 -29.57 31.15 33.60
N ILE A 305 -28.70 31.07 32.58
CA ILE A 305 -28.86 31.76 31.31
C ILE A 305 -29.62 30.82 30.34
N THR A 306 -30.90 31.07 30.17
CA THR A 306 -31.79 30.26 29.29
C THR A 306 -32.21 31.03 28.03
N ALA A 307 -31.76 32.27 27.87
CA ALA A 307 -32.15 33.10 26.72
C ALA A 307 -31.55 32.58 25.40
N ALA A 308 -32.34 32.66 24.35
CA ALA A 308 -31.85 32.39 22.99
C ALA A 308 -30.81 33.45 22.59
N PRO A 309 -29.72 33.07 21.90
CA PRO A 309 -28.69 34.02 21.50
C PRO A 309 -29.25 35.05 20.52
N SER A 310 -28.99 36.32 20.75
CA SER A 310 -29.41 37.42 19.87
C SER A 310 -28.46 37.60 18.65
N GLN A 311 -27.20 37.24 18.81
CA GLN A 311 -26.17 37.20 17.76
C GLN A 311 -25.27 35.99 17.99
N VAL A 312 -24.92 35.30 16.91
CA VAL A 312 -24.01 34.14 16.94
C VAL A 312 -22.93 34.33 15.85
N ARG A 313 -21.69 34.15 16.27
CA ARG A 313 -20.54 34.11 15.36
C ARG A 313 -19.91 32.72 15.47
N PRO A 314 -20.10 31.82 14.49
CA PRO A 314 -19.52 30.50 14.48
C PRO A 314 -18.00 30.57 14.31
N PHE A 315 -17.30 29.49 14.65
CA PHE A 315 -15.85 29.41 14.54
C PHE A 315 -15.40 29.59 13.07
N ASN A 316 -14.38 30.42 12.91
CA ASN A 316 -13.70 30.60 11.64
C ASN A 316 -12.20 30.29 11.82
N SER A 317 -11.64 29.45 10.94
CA SER A 317 -10.24 29.00 11.01
C SER A 317 -9.24 30.14 10.80
N ARG A 318 -9.62 31.20 10.09
CA ARG A 318 -8.80 32.39 9.86
C ARG A 318 -8.84 33.33 11.09
N LEU A 319 -10.01 33.51 11.71
CA LEU A 319 -10.21 34.41 12.85
C LEU A 319 -9.83 33.74 14.19
N LYS A 320 -9.84 32.40 14.25
CA LYS A 320 -9.45 31.59 15.43
C LYS A 320 -10.30 31.85 16.69
N TRP A 321 -11.52 32.35 16.53
CA TRP A 321 -12.48 32.56 17.64
C TRP A 321 -13.91 32.26 17.18
N SER A 322 -14.78 32.04 18.18
CA SER A 322 -16.24 32.00 18.04
C SER A 322 -16.89 32.65 19.25
N GLY A 323 -18.15 33.05 19.14
CA GLY A 323 -18.85 33.69 20.25
C GLY A 323 -20.34 33.90 20.01
N ALA A 324 -21.04 34.22 21.09
CA ALA A 324 -22.47 34.52 21.08
C ALA A 324 -22.82 35.66 22.03
N ARG A 325 -23.84 36.42 21.65
CA ARG A 325 -24.44 37.42 22.52
C ARG A 325 -25.65 36.80 23.23
N LEU A 326 -25.56 36.69 24.54
CA LEU A 326 -26.56 36.15 25.46
C LEU A 326 -27.05 37.27 26.37
N ASP A 327 -28.33 37.60 26.32
CA ASP A 327 -28.89 38.77 26.97
C ASP A 327 -28.10 40.05 26.66
N ASN A 328 -27.48 40.65 27.66
CA ASN A 328 -26.67 41.87 27.55
C ASN A 328 -25.16 41.60 27.56
N ILE A 329 -24.75 40.34 27.49
CA ILE A 329 -23.32 39.96 27.56
C ILE A 329 -22.93 39.25 26.25
N THR A 330 -21.86 39.74 25.66
CA THR A 330 -21.21 39.05 24.54
C THR A 330 -20.06 38.20 25.10
N LEU A 331 -20.14 36.89 24.85
CA LEU A 331 -19.11 35.92 25.23
C LEU A 331 -18.35 35.48 23.97
N VAL A 332 -17.04 35.48 24.09
CA VAL A 332 -16.15 35.06 22.99
C VAL A 332 -15.08 34.13 23.58
N TRP A 333 -14.82 33.04 22.90
CA TRP A 333 -13.65 32.25 23.18
C TRP A 333 -12.81 32.04 21.89
N GLY A 334 -11.50 31.95 22.07
CA GLY A 334 -10.59 31.82 20.96
C GLY A 334 -9.14 31.76 21.41
N ALA A 335 -8.24 31.73 20.42
CA ALA A 335 -6.82 31.82 20.72
C ALA A 335 -6.46 33.20 21.31
N PRO A 336 -5.67 33.23 22.38
CA PRO A 336 -5.40 34.47 23.13
C PRO A 336 -4.88 35.60 22.23
N GLU A 337 -3.99 35.31 21.32
CA GLU A 337 -3.34 36.27 20.41
C GLU A 337 -4.31 36.91 19.39
N PHE A 338 -5.47 36.28 19.18
CA PHE A 338 -6.51 36.79 18.29
C PHE A 338 -7.60 37.56 19.02
N LEU A 339 -7.78 37.31 20.32
CA LEU A 339 -8.80 37.98 21.12
C LEU A 339 -8.32 39.27 21.79
N LEU A 340 -7.05 39.36 22.15
CA LEU A 340 -6.48 40.49 22.83
C LEU A 340 -5.25 41.02 22.07
N THR A 341 -5.40 42.15 21.44
CA THR A 341 -4.30 42.85 20.74
C THR A 341 -3.35 43.55 21.73
N ASP A 342 -3.87 44.09 22.80
CA ASP A 342 -3.10 44.77 23.87
C ASP A 342 -3.19 43.97 25.18
N MET A 343 -2.28 42.99 25.32
CA MET A 343 -2.23 42.13 26.48
C MET A 343 -1.22 42.67 27.51
N PRO A 344 -1.59 42.79 28.81
CA PRO A 344 -0.61 43.07 29.86
C PRO A 344 0.53 42.04 29.86
N ALA A 345 1.78 42.49 29.97
CA ALA A 345 2.96 41.62 29.87
C ALA A 345 2.87 40.40 30.81
N ALA A 346 2.43 40.58 32.05
CA ALA A 346 2.26 39.47 33.01
C ALA A 346 1.22 38.42 32.57
N LEU A 347 0.14 38.86 31.91
CA LEU A 347 -0.88 37.95 31.38
C LEU A 347 -0.36 37.21 30.16
N SER A 348 0.34 37.92 29.26
CA SER A 348 0.97 37.34 28.08
C SER A 348 1.99 36.26 28.44
N GLU A 349 2.86 36.55 29.44
CA GLU A 349 3.85 35.58 29.92
C GLU A 349 3.20 34.31 30.48
N ARG A 350 2.18 34.49 31.32
CA ARG A 350 1.44 33.38 31.94
C ARG A 350 0.72 32.52 30.87
N LEU A 351 0.06 33.15 29.89
CA LEU A 351 -0.59 32.43 28.79
C LEU A 351 0.42 31.73 27.90
N HIS A 352 1.58 32.36 27.68
CA HIS A 352 2.68 31.75 26.93
C HIS A 352 3.24 30.51 27.64
N GLU A 353 3.46 30.55 28.94
CA GLU A 353 3.87 29.37 29.72
C GLU A 353 2.86 28.24 29.66
N LEU A 354 1.57 28.52 29.75
CA LEU A 354 0.52 27.51 29.58
C LEU A 354 0.50 26.92 28.13
N ALA A 355 0.72 27.78 27.14
CA ALA A 355 0.74 27.40 25.73
C ALA A 355 1.95 26.54 25.35
N LEU A 356 3.02 26.51 26.18
CA LEU A 356 4.16 25.60 25.95
C LEU A 356 3.72 24.12 26.04
N TYR A 357 2.75 23.81 26.91
CA TYR A 357 2.42 22.41 27.23
C TYR A 357 1.00 21.99 26.86
N SER A 358 0.09 22.93 26.67
CA SER A 358 -1.32 22.66 26.37
C SER A 358 -1.85 23.65 25.34
N ARG A 359 -2.90 23.29 24.62
CA ARG A 359 -3.62 24.26 23.82
C ARG A 359 -4.41 25.19 24.75
N VAL A 360 -4.18 26.48 24.65
CA VAL A 360 -4.84 27.48 25.47
C VAL A 360 -5.95 28.14 24.69
N LEU A 361 -7.16 28.15 25.29
CA LEU A 361 -8.30 28.90 24.82
C LEU A 361 -8.63 29.97 25.86
N LEU A 362 -8.82 31.18 25.41
CA LEU A 362 -9.22 32.30 26.27
C LEU A 362 -10.73 32.51 26.18
N LEU A 363 -11.42 32.59 27.30
CA LEU A 363 -12.80 33.09 27.38
C LEU A 363 -12.76 34.55 27.80
N ALA A 364 -13.43 35.41 27.01
CA ALA A 364 -13.57 36.82 27.30
C ALA A 364 -15.02 37.26 27.21
N LYS A 365 -15.38 38.33 27.95
CA LYS A 365 -16.71 38.95 27.89
C LYS A 365 -16.63 40.42 27.47
N SER A 366 -17.70 40.89 26.83
CA SER A 366 -17.95 42.33 26.59
C SER A 366 -19.40 42.64 26.84
N SER A 367 -19.69 43.89 27.26
CA SER A 367 -21.05 44.41 27.35
C SER A 367 -21.60 44.90 26.00
N LEU A 368 -20.72 45.10 25.02
CA LEU A 368 -21.06 45.58 23.67
C LEU A 368 -21.50 44.45 22.73
N PRO A 369 -22.38 44.71 21.74
CA PRO A 369 -22.74 43.73 20.73
C PRO A 369 -21.59 43.46 19.75
N PHE A 370 -21.68 42.40 18.96
CA PHE A 370 -20.75 42.20 17.86
C PHE A 370 -20.93 43.32 16.83
N PRO A 371 -19.82 43.91 16.34
CA PRO A 371 -19.85 44.76 15.16
C PRO A 371 -20.20 43.93 13.92
N ASP A 372 -20.45 44.61 12.77
CA ASP A 372 -20.71 43.91 11.50
C ASP A 372 -19.54 43.00 11.13
N GLU A 373 -18.31 43.44 11.34
CA GLU A 373 -17.09 42.65 11.17
C GLU A 373 -16.18 42.76 12.40
N GLY A 374 -15.54 41.65 12.81
CA GLY A 374 -14.55 41.57 13.87
C GLY A 374 -15.10 41.32 15.27
N LEU A 375 -14.27 41.63 16.29
CA LEU A 375 -14.52 41.41 17.69
C LEU A 375 -15.21 42.65 18.34
N PRO A 376 -16.03 42.45 19.38
CA PRO A 376 -16.58 43.56 20.14
C PRO A 376 -15.46 44.27 20.89
N GLU A 377 -15.60 45.60 21.05
CA GLU A 377 -14.70 46.41 21.87
C GLU A 377 -14.86 46.09 23.38
N GLY A 378 -13.84 46.38 24.15
CA GLY A 378 -13.90 46.25 25.63
C GLY A 378 -13.95 44.78 26.07
N LEU A 379 -13.29 43.88 25.38
CA LEU A 379 -13.16 42.48 25.83
C LEU A 379 -12.37 42.39 27.14
N VAL A 380 -12.99 41.78 28.14
CA VAL A 380 -12.37 41.48 29.44
C VAL A 380 -12.12 39.99 29.57
N PRO A 381 -10.86 39.55 29.73
CA PRO A 381 -10.53 38.14 29.87
C PRO A 381 -11.07 37.59 31.20
N LEU A 382 -11.79 36.45 31.13
CA LEU A 382 -12.33 35.79 32.30
C LEU A 382 -11.46 34.60 32.72
N CYS A 383 -11.22 33.66 31.86
CA CYS A 383 -10.41 32.48 32.16
C CYS A 383 -9.63 31.97 30.98
N ALA A 384 -8.54 31.29 31.29
CA ALA A 384 -7.84 30.44 30.34
C ALA A 384 -8.28 28.98 30.51
N ILE A 385 -8.64 28.33 29.41
CA ILE A 385 -9.01 26.92 29.40
C ILE A 385 -7.88 26.18 28.69
N THR A 386 -7.24 25.24 29.40
CA THR A 386 -6.20 24.41 28.82
C THR A 386 -6.77 23.10 28.33
N LEU A 387 -6.41 22.73 27.10
CA LEU A 387 -6.84 21.49 26.46
C LEU A 387 -5.64 20.65 26.10
N ARG A 388 -5.82 19.34 26.22
CA ARG A 388 -4.79 18.35 25.85
C ARG A 388 -5.32 17.39 24.81
N ASP A 389 -4.45 17.05 23.85
CA ASP A 389 -4.70 15.96 22.93
C ASP A 389 -4.42 14.62 23.62
N ASP A 390 -5.35 13.69 23.55
CA ASP A 390 -5.19 12.34 24.11
C ASP A 390 -4.37 11.45 23.18
N VAL A 391 -3.19 11.04 23.68
CA VAL A 391 -2.33 10.10 22.94
C VAL A 391 -3.00 8.72 22.89
N ARG A 392 -2.92 8.05 21.74
CA ARG A 392 -3.44 6.69 21.62
C ARG A 392 -2.65 5.73 22.52
N PRO A 393 -3.33 4.86 23.29
CA PRO A 393 -2.67 3.94 24.22
C PRO A 393 -1.77 2.92 23.49
N ASP A 394 -2.07 2.60 22.24
CA ASP A 394 -1.36 1.65 21.38
C ASP A 394 -0.23 2.30 20.55
N ALA A 395 -0.12 3.63 20.52
CA ALA A 395 0.86 4.35 19.72
C ALA A 395 2.30 3.95 20.06
N ALA A 396 2.67 3.99 21.34
CA ALA A 396 4.02 3.68 21.79
C ALA A 396 4.44 2.25 21.41
N GLN A 397 3.56 1.25 21.57
CA GLN A 397 3.83 -0.14 21.22
C GLN A 397 4.00 -0.32 19.71
N THR A 398 3.15 0.35 18.91
CA THR A 398 3.20 0.31 17.45
C THR A 398 4.49 0.92 16.93
N LEU A 399 4.91 2.06 17.49
CA LEU A 399 6.14 2.74 17.09
C LEU A 399 7.39 1.96 17.52
N ALA A 400 7.38 1.35 18.71
CA ALA A 400 8.46 0.45 19.15
C ALA A 400 8.63 -0.75 18.18
N TYR A 401 7.53 -1.30 17.65
CA TYR A 401 7.61 -2.32 16.60
C TYR A 401 8.34 -1.79 15.35
N PHE A 402 7.96 -0.61 14.83
CA PHE A 402 8.60 -0.04 13.65
C PHE A 402 10.08 0.26 13.89
N HIS A 403 10.42 0.78 15.05
CA HIS A 403 11.80 1.01 15.46
C HIS A 403 12.60 -0.31 15.48
N SER A 404 12.04 -1.39 16.05
CA SER A 404 12.68 -2.72 16.06
C SER A 404 12.90 -3.29 14.63
N GLN A 405 12.14 -2.80 13.67
CA GLN A 405 12.25 -3.14 12.26
C GLN A 405 13.19 -2.21 11.47
N ASN A 406 13.92 -1.33 12.14
CA ASN A 406 14.81 -0.30 11.56
C ASN A 406 14.05 0.60 10.55
N VAL A 407 12.82 0.97 10.87
CA VAL A 407 12.06 2.00 10.15
C VAL A 407 12.32 3.32 10.87
N ASP A 408 12.75 4.34 10.13
CA ASP A 408 12.92 5.69 10.66
C ASP A 408 11.55 6.34 10.81
N ILE A 409 11.26 6.85 12.02
CA ILE A 409 9.94 7.41 12.33
C ILE A 409 10.08 8.92 12.40
N ARG A 410 9.19 9.64 11.69
CA ARG A 410 9.16 11.10 11.64
C ARG A 410 7.77 11.60 11.96
N VAL A 411 7.68 12.68 12.74
CA VAL A 411 6.40 13.28 13.15
C VAL A 411 6.32 14.69 12.59
N PHE A 412 5.23 14.98 11.91
CA PHE A 412 4.89 16.29 11.37
C PHE A 412 3.66 16.84 12.10
N SER A 413 3.72 18.09 12.53
CA SER A 413 2.60 18.73 13.22
C SER A 413 2.53 20.22 12.94
N GLY A 414 1.31 20.76 12.90
CA GLY A 414 1.07 22.20 12.90
C GLY A 414 1.27 22.86 14.27
N ASP A 415 1.46 22.07 15.35
CA ASP A 415 1.61 22.57 16.71
C ASP A 415 3.02 23.10 17.00
N SER A 416 3.16 23.77 18.16
CA SER A 416 4.43 24.29 18.65
C SER A 416 5.43 23.17 18.96
N ALA A 417 6.74 23.47 18.86
CA ALA A 417 7.82 22.52 19.09
C ALA A 417 7.73 21.81 20.47
N PRO A 418 7.49 22.49 21.60
CA PRO A 418 7.35 21.82 22.91
C PRO A 418 6.20 20.81 22.96
N THR A 419 5.06 21.12 22.32
CA THR A 419 3.92 20.20 22.26
C THR A 419 4.24 18.93 21.48
N VAL A 420 4.91 19.09 20.33
CA VAL A 420 5.33 17.96 19.48
C VAL A 420 6.36 17.08 20.21
N GLU A 421 7.34 17.68 20.84
CA GLU A 421 8.38 16.97 21.61
C GLU A 421 7.79 16.15 22.76
N ARG A 422 6.85 16.75 23.52
CA ARG A 422 6.17 16.05 24.61
C ARG A 422 5.38 14.84 24.14
N ILE A 423 4.57 15.00 23.11
CA ILE A 423 3.74 13.90 22.57
C ILE A 423 4.63 12.82 21.94
N ALA A 424 5.66 13.20 21.20
CA ALA A 424 6.62 12.27 20.61
C ALA A 424 7.38 11.50 21.71
N ALA A 425 7.79 12.15 22.80
CA ALA A 425 8.45 11.49 23.94
C ALA A 425 7.53 10.47 24.60
N GLN A 426 6.23 10.77 24.81
CA GLN A 426 5.24 9.82 25.31
C GLN A 426 5.07 8.61 24.39
N CYS A 427 5.26 8.81 23.10
CA CYS A 427 5.23 7.74 22.10
C CYS A 427 6.57 6.99 21.91
N GLY A 428 7.59 7.33 22.71
CA GLY A 428 8.91 6.69 22.64
C GLY A 428 9.83 7.22 21.52
N ILE A 429 9.58 8.43 21.00
CA ILE A 429 10.40 9.11 19.99
C ILE A 429 10.97 10.40 20.60
N PRO A 430 11.95 10.34 21.49
CA PRO A 430 12.55 11.55 22.06
C PRO A 430 13.42 12.26 21.00
N GLY A 431 13.41 13.59 21.05
CA GLY A 431 14.25 14.42 20.17
C GLY A 431 13.80 15.87 20.18
N ALA A 432 14.65 16.76 19.66
CA ALA A 432 14.30 18.16 19.44
C ALA A 432 13.49 18.31 18.16
N ALA A 433 12.45 19.15 18.20
CA ALA A 433 11.64 19.48 17.06
C ALA A 433 12.23 20.66 16.28
N PHE A 434 12.22 20.57 14.96
CA PHE A 434 12.57 21.65 14.06
C PHE A 434 11.33 22.54 13.82
N ASP A 435 11.43 23.82 14.12
CA ASP A 435 10.36 24.78 13.84
C ASP A 435 10.43 25.21 12.37
N CYS A 436 9.36 24.92 11.62
CA CYS A 436 9.25 25.17 10.19
C CYS A 436 8.73 26.57 9.84
N THR A 437 8.41 27.40 10.83
CA THR A 437 7.84 28.75 10.60
C THR A 437 8.79 29.62 9.76
N GLY A 438 8.31 30.08 8.61
CA GLY A 438 9.08 30.98 7.74
C GLY A 438 10.35 30.38 7.13
N ARG A 439 10.49 29.05 7.15
CA ARG A 439 11.66 28.37 6.57
C ARG A 439 11.51 28.18 5.07
N ASP A 440 12.60 28.44 4.35
CA ASP A 440 12.67 28.19 2.92
C ASP A 440 12.85 26.69 2.59
N PRO A 441 12.61 26.24 1.35
CA PRO A 441 12.76 24.84 0.96
C PRO A 441 14.16 24.27 1.21
N GLN A 442 15.23 25.05 1.07
CA GLN A 442 16.60 24.56 1.28
C GLN A 442 16.87 24.25 2.74
N GLN A 443 16.36 25.08 3.67
CA GLN A 443 16.44 24.84 5.11
C GLN A 443 15.64 23.60 5.53
N LEU A 444 14.46 23.39 4.92
CA LEU A 444 13.65 22.19 5.15
C LEU A 444 14.36 20.93 4.65
N TYR A 445 15.01 20.98 3.50
CA TYR A 445 15.77 19.86 2.95
C TYR A 445 16.97 19.48 3.85
N ALA A 446 17.68 20.47 4.36
CA ALA A 446 18.76 20.24 5.33
C ALA A 446 18.23 19.67 6.65
N ALA A 447 17.08 20.16 7.13
CA ALA A 447 16.43 19.69 8.35
C ALA A 447 15.92 18.25 8.20
N ALA A 448 15.42 17.84 7.02
CA ALA A 448 14.96 16.49 6.74
C ALA A 448 16.03 15.43 7.00
N ALA A 449 17.31 15.73 6.81
CA ALA A 449 18.40 14.80 7.09
C ALA A 449 18.75 14.69 8.59
N LYS A 450 18.44 15.72 9.41
CA LYS A 450 18.93 15.85 10.78
C LYS A 450 17.85 15.60 11.84
N TYR A 451 16.62 16.07 11.59
CA TYR A 451 15.54 16.05 12.58
C TYR A 451 14.51 14.97 12.27
N ARG A 452 13.86 14.45 13.33
CA ARG A 452 12.74 13.51 13.24
C ARG A 452 11.40 14.15 13.57
N LEU A 453 11.41 15.25 14.31
CA LEU A 453 10.23 15.96 14.75
C LEU A 453 10.18 17.33 14.05
N PHE A 454 9.03 17.67 13.48
CA PHE A 454 8.82 18.91 12.76
C PHE A 454 7.57 19.59 13.32
N ALA A 455 7.71 20.85 13.74
CA ALA A 455 6.70 21.66 14.35
C ALA A 455 6.27 22.82 13.44
N ARG A 456 5.03 23.31 13.59
CA ARG A 456 4.43 24.40 12.80
C ARG A 456 4.56 24.20 11.29
N VAL A 457 4.37 22.94 10.86
CA VAL A 457 4.51 22.52 9.46
C VAL A 457 3.24 22.84 8.70
N THR A 458 3.36 23.58 7.61
CA THR A 458 2.25 23.82 6.67
C THR A 458 2.02 22.61 5.75
N PRO A 459 0.84 22.48 5.09
CA PRO A 459 0.58 21.40 4.15
C PRO A 459 1.62 21.27 3.04
N LEU A 460 2.03 22.38 2.45
CA LEU A 460 3.06 22.43 1.42
C LEU A 460 4.44 21.98 1.95
N GLN A 461 4.80 22.41 3.16
CA GLN A 461 6.05 21.97 3.78
C GLN A 461 6.05 20.47 4.11
N LYS A 462 4.89 19.87 4.50
CA LYS A 462 4.74 18.42 4.66
C LYS A 462 5.07 17.70 3.35
N GLN A 463 4.53 18.19 2.23
CA GLN A 463 4.82 17.64 0.90
C GLN A 463 6.31 17.73 0.57
N LEU A 464 6.93 18.91 0.69
CA LEU A 464 8.35 19.11 0.39
C LEU A 464 9.28 18.21 1.22
N LEU A 465 8.97 18.00 2.50
CA LEU A 465 9.73 17.10 3.36
C LEU A 465 9.62 15.63 2.89
N VAL A 466 8.43 15.18 2.49
CA VAL A 466 8.22 13.84 1.94
C VAL A 466 8.95 13.69 0.60
N GLU A 467 8.87 14.66 -0.30
CA GLU A 467 9.60 14.68 -1.58
C GLU A 467 11.11 14.59 -1.38
N GLN A 468 11.65 15.33 -0.42
CA GLN A 468 13.07 15.29 -0.10
C GLN A 468 13.52 13.92 0.38
N LEU A 469 12.74 13.29 1.26
CA LEU A 469 13.06 11.94 1.74
C LEU A 469 13.06 10.92 0.59
N ARG A 470 12.08 11.00 -0.31
CA ARG A 470 12.03 10.15 -1.50
C ARG A 470 13.21 10.39 -2.45
N SER A 471 13.60 11.65 -2.64
CA SER A 471 14.75 12.00 -3.49
C SER A 471 16.08 11.45 -2.95
N GLN A 472 16.18 11.28 -1.63
CA GLN A 472 17.30 10.63 -0.95
C GLN A 472 17.29 9.08 -1.09
N GLY A 473 16.29 8.51 -1.73
CA GLY A 473 16.15 7.08 -1.98
C GLY A 473 15.40 6.31 -0.89
N HIS A 474 14.75 7.03 0.05
CA HIS A 474 13.88 6.41 1.04
C HIS A 474 12.55 5.98 0.43
N THR A 475 12.00 4.88 0.94
CA THR A 475 10.62 4.47 0.65
C THR A 475 9.73 4.96 1.78
N VAL A 476 8.96 6.02 1.50
CA VAL A 476 8.22 6.78 2.50
C VAL A 476 6.78 6.32 2.58
N ALA A 477 6.34 5.94 3.79
CA ALA A 477 4.91 5.85 4.12
C ALA A 477 4.48 7.11 4.86
N PHE A 478 3.32 7.66 4.52
CA PHE A 478 2.71 8.77 5.24
C PHE A 478 1.35 8.35 5.80
N VAL A 479 1.13 8.62 7.09
CA VAL A 479 -0.15 8.38 7.78
C VAL A 479 -0.72 9.71 8.24
N GLY A 480 -1.95 10.00 7.83
CA GLY A 480 -2.64 11.24 8.19
C GLY A 480 -4.16 11.08 8.14
N ASP A 481 -4.89 12.08 8.63
CA ASP A 481 -6.36 12.06 8.70
C ASP A 481 -7.01 13.36 8.21
N GLY A 482 -6.24 14.44 8.14
CA GLY A 482 -6.72 15.77 7.82
C GLY A 482 -6.61 16.17 6.35
N VAL A 483 -7.30 17.24 5.99
CA VAL A 483 -7.16 17.90 4.67
C VAL A 483 -5.72 18.40 4.48
N ASN A 484 -5.10 18.88 5.55
CA ASN A 484 -3.72 19.39 5.57
C ASN A 484 -2.67 18.31 5.20
N ASP A 485 -3.05 17.03 5.21
CA ASP A 485 -2.17 15.91 4.88
C ASP A 485 -2.28 15.49 3.42
N VAL A 486 -3.32 15.94 2.71
CA VAL A 486 -3.60 15.52 1.32
C VAL A 486 -2.40 15.69 0.40
N PRO A 487 -1.65 16.81 0.38
CA PRO A 487 -0.47 16.95 -0.47
C PRO A 487 0.63 15.93 -0.14
N ALA A 488 0.88 15.67 1.15
CA ALA A 488 1.86 14.69 1.60
C ALA A 488 1.43 13.24 1.32
N LEU A 489 0.13 12.92 1.50
CA LEU A 489 -0.46 11.62 1.16
C LEU A 489 -0.33 11.31 -0.34
N ARG A 490 -0.54 12.31 -1.21
CA ARG A 490 -0.34 12.15 -2.67
C ARG A 490 1.11 11.87 -3.04
N THR A 491 2.02 12.48 -2.33
CA THR A 491 3.45 12.43 -2.65
C THR A 491 4.13 11.18 -2.12
N ALA A 492 3.66 10.60 -1.01
CA ALA A 492 4.23 9.41 -0.40
C ALA A 492 4.18 8.17 -1.30
N ASP A 493 5.14 7.24 -1.14
CA ASP A 493 5.14 5.95 -1.85
C ASP A 493 4.02 5.03 -1.36
N CYS A 494 3.61 5.18 -0.09
CA CYS A 494 2.48 4.50 0.51
C CYS A 494 1.70 5.48 1.39
N SER A 495 0.45 5.76 1.05
CA SER A 495 -0.44 6.64 1.81
C SER A 495 -1.47 5.86 2.61
N VAL A 496 -1.63 6.25 3.88
CA VAL A 496 -2.54 5.60 4.83
C VAL A 496 -3.42 6.66 5.49
N ALA A 497 -4.73 6.50 5.42
CA ALA A 497 -5.66 7.35 6.14
C ALA A 497 -6.28 6.62 7.34
N MET A 498 -6.61 7.40 8.37
CA MET A 498 -7.44 6.93 9.47
C MET A 498 -8.92 6.90 9.03
N GLY A 499 -9.72 6.00 9.59
CA GLY A 499 -11.12 5.80 9.19
C GLY A 499 -12.03 6.98 9.54
N ASN A 500 -11.73 7.71 10.62
CA ASN A 500 -12.42 8.96 11.00
C ASN A 500 -11.82 10.21 10.31
N GLY A 501 -10.80 10.04 9.49
CA GLY A 501 -10.22 11.14 8.73
C GLY A 501 -11.21 11.73 7.73
N THR A 502 -10.86 12.89 7.20
CA THR A 502 -11.69 13.61 6.21
C THR A 502 -11.92 12.76 4.97
N ALA A 503 -13.03 13.00 4.27
CA ALA A 503 -13.36 12.28 3.03
C ALA A 503 -12.24 12.43 1.98
N ALA A 504 -11.62 13.61 1.91
CA ALA A 504 -10.49 13.90 1.04
C ALA A 504 -9.25 13.05 1.35
N ALA A 505 -8.85 12.97 2.63
CA ALA A 505 -7.71 12.16 3.05
C ALA A 505 -7.98 10.67 2.78
N ARG A 506 -9.20 10.18 3.09
CA ARG A 506 -9.60 8.79 2.80
C ARG A 506 -9.66 8.49 1.31
N GLY A 507 -10.21 9.41 0.51
CA GLY A 507 -10.40 9.22 -0.93
C GLY A 507 -9.09 9.12 -1.70
N ILE A 508 -8.03 9.80 -1.22
CA ILE A 508 -6.74 9.83 -1.90
C ILE A 508 -5.76 8.76 -1.41
N SER A 509 -5.98 8.24 -0.20
CA SER A 509 -5.06 7.29 0.42
C SER A 509 -5.19 5.90 -0.19
N GLN A 510 -4.08 5.22 -0.35
CA GLN A 510 -4.02 3.85 -0.86
C GLN A 510 -4.55 2.82 0.15
N LEU A 511 -4.46 3.14 1.44
CA LEU A 511 -4.95 2.33 2.55
C LEU A 511 -5.81 3.16 3.49
N VAL A 512 -6.88 2.57 4.04
CA VAL A 512 -7.72 3.21 5.08
C VAL A 512 -7.89 2.25 6.27
N LEU A 513 -7.57 2.72 7.47
CA LEU A 513 -7.73 1.99 8.73
C LEU A 513 -9.15 2.22 9.28
N LEU A 514 -10.14 1.44 8.81
CA LEU A 514 -11.56 1.69 9.04
C LEU A 514 -11.99 1.80 10.51
N ASN A 515 -11.31 1.10 11.43
CA ASN A 515 -11.60 1.15 12.87
C ASN A 515 -10.79 2.21 13.62
N ASN A 516 -10.06 3.09 12.92
CA ASN A 516 -9.09 4.00 13.52
C ASN A 516 -8.02 3.30 14.37
N ASP A 517 -7.75 2.05 14.07
CA ASP A 517 -6.83 1.20 14.83
C ASP A 517 -5.42 1.31 14.24
N PHE A 518 -4.61 2.22 14.80
CA PHE A 518 -3.21 2.38 14.42
C PHE A 518 -2.37 1.13 14.72
N ALA A 519 -2.77 0.32 15.73
CA ALA A 519 -2.12 -0.95 16.04
C ALA A 519 -2.26 -2.01 14.93
N SER A 520 -3.11 -1.79 13.94
CA SER A 520 -3.18 -2.64 12.75
C SER A 520 -2.00 -2.47 11.79
N MET A 521 -1.26 -1.35 11.85
CA MET A 521 -0.15 -1.04 10.92
C MET A 521 0.98 -2.10 10.90
N PRO A 522 1.47 -2.65 12.01
CA PRO A 522 2.42 -3.75 12.03
C PRO A 522 1.94 -4.96 11.23
N ALA A 523 0.66 -5.29 11.31
CA ALA A 523 0.07 -6.40 10.58
C ALA A 523 -0.03 -6.13 9.07
N VAL A 524 -0.29 -4.89 8.68
CA VAL A 524 -0.31 -4.45 7.28
C VAL A 524 1.08 -4.59 6.65
N VAL A 525 2.12 -4.10 7.34
CA VAL A 525 3.52 -4.26 6.90
C VAL A 525 3.94 -5.74 6.84
N ALA A 526 3.55 -6.54 7.83
CA ALA A 526 3.85 -7.97 7.86
C ALA A 526 3.20 -8.71 6.68
N GLU A 527 1.98 -8.31 6.27
CA GLU A 527 1.29 -8.89 5.12
C GLU A 527 1.97 -8.48 3.80
N GLY A 528 2.41 -7.23 3.67
CA GLY A 528 3.20 -6.78 2.52
C GLY A 528 4.50 -7.58 2.38
N ARG A 529 5.25 -7.75 3.47
CA ARG A 529 6.48 -8.57 3.49
C ARG A 529 6.21 -10.01 3.10
N ARG A 530 5.13 -10.61 3.61
CA ARG A 530 4.70 -11.95 3.23
C ARG A 530 4.47 -12.05 1.72
N CYS A 531 3.73 -11.12 1.15
CA CYS A 531 3.44 -11.10 -0.29
C CYS A 531 4.72 -11.06 -1.12
N ILE A 532 5.64 -10.13 -0.83
CA ILE A 532 6.88 -9.98 -1.61
C ILE A 532 7.82 -11.18 -1.44
N ASN A 533 8.06 -11.62 -0.20
CA ASN A 533 8.97 -12.72 0.06
C ASN A 533 8.50 -14.02 -0.58
N ASN A 534 7.19 -14.32 -0.48
CA ASN A 534 6.62 -15.50 -1.08
C ASN A 534 6.61 -15.42 -2.60
N LEU A 535 6.32 -14.23 -3.15
CA LEU A 535 6.39 -14.01 -4.59
C LEU A 535 7.80 -14.20 -5.14
N GLN A 536 8.85 -13.69 -4.45
CA GLN A 536 10.24 -13.91 -4.84
C GLN A 536 10.62 -15.40 -4.85
N ARG A 537 10.19 -16.16 -3.83
CA ARG A 537 10.43 -17.61 -3.75
C ARG A 537 9.75 -18.34 -4.91
N SER A 538 8.48 -18.10 -5.11
CA SER A 538 7.71 -18.76 -6.17
C SER A 538 8.19 -18.37 -7.57
N ALA A 539 8.45 -17.09 -7.81
CA ALA A 539 8.98 -16.62 -9.09
C ALA A 539 10.33 -17.26 -9.44
N SER A 540 11.20 -17.49 -8.43
CA SER A 540 12.48 -18.16 -8.66
C SER A 540 12.30 -19.59 -9.16
N LEU A 541 11.29 -20.35 -8.66
CA LEU A 541 11.00 -21.72 -9.13
C LEU A 541 10.55 -21.73 -10.60
N PHE A 542 9.66 -20.80 -11.00
CA PHE A 542 9.23 -20.67 -12.40
C PHE A 542 10.38 -20.32 -13.34
N LEU A 543 11.26 -19.39 -12.93
CA LEU A 543 12.36 -18.93 -13.76
C LEU A 543 13.50 -19.96 -13.89
N ILE A 544 13.66 -20.90 -12.95
CA ILE A 544 14.57 -22.06 -13.10
C ILE A 544 14.21 -22.84 -14.35
N LYS A 545 12.91 -23.20 -14.51
CA LYS A 545 12.40 -23.93 -15.67
C LYS A 545 12.69 -23.19 -16.98
N THR A 546 12.34 -21.91 -17.01
CA THR A 546 12.55 -21.07 -18.20
C THR A 546 14.04 -20.97 -18.58
N LEU A 547 14.92 -20.80 -17.59
CA LEU A 547 16.35 -20.65 -17.82
C LEU A 547 16.96 -21.91 -18.43
N TYR A 548 16.79 -23.08 -17.78
CA TYR A 548 17.40 -24.30 -18.31
C TYR A 548 16.76 -24.73 -19.64
N ALA A 549 15.45 -24.58 -19.82
CA ALA A 549 14.78 -24.95 -21.07
C ALA A 549 15.24 -24.08 -22.24
N SER A 550 15.45 -22.77 -22.00
CA SER A 550 16.01 -21.88 -23.05
C SER A 550 17.43 -22.25 -23.38
N LEU A 551 18.28 -22.56 -22.41
CA LEU A 551 19.67 -23.01 -22.69
C LEU A 551 19.71 -24.34 -23.40
N LEU A 552 18.85 -25.30 -23.03
CA LEU A 552 18.73 -26.58 -23.71
C LEU A 552 18.19 -26.42 -25.11
N ALA A 553 17.20 -25.59 -25.38
CA ALA A 553 16.70 -25.35 -26.71
C ALA A 553 17.81 -24.87 -27.64
N VAL A 554 18.66 -23.96 -27.22
CA VAL A 554 19.84 -23.51 -27.98
C VAL A 554 20.85 -24.63 -28.14
N LEU A 555 21.15 -25.40 -27.08
CA LEU A 555 22.10 -26.52 -27.18
C LEU A 555 21.63 -27.58 -28.20
N PHE A 556 20.35 -27.96 -28.13
CA PHE A 556 19.82 -29.04 -29.02
C PHE A 556 19.65 -28.59 -30.45
N VAL A 557 19.52 -27.31 -30.73
CA VAL A 557 19.65 -26.73 -32.05
C VAL A 557 21.09 -26.90 -32.57
N LEU A 558 22.10 -26.64 -31.74
CA LEU A 558 23.50 -26.66 -32.11
C LEU A 558 24.05 -28.10 -32.35
N ILE A 559 23.67 -29.04 -31.45
CA ILE A 559 24.19 -30.44 -31.53
C ILE A 559 23.41 -31.33 -32.50
N GLY A 560 22.24 -30.86 -33.01
CA GLY A 560 21.44 -31.62 -33.96
C GLY A 560 20.96 -32.98 -33.41
N ARG A 561 20.50 -33.02 -32.13
CA ARG A 561 19.97 -34.24 -31.50
C ARG A 561 18.48 -34.07 -31.14
N PRO A 562 17.71 -35.18 -30.96
CA PRO A 562 16.35 -35.09 -30.46
C PRO A 562 16.28 -34.38 -29.09
N TYR A 563 15.30 -33.50 -28.92
CA TYR A 563 15.09 -32.83 -27.62
C TYR A 563 14.78 -33.86 -26.53
N PRO A 564 15.40 -33.75 -25.32
CA PRO A 564 15.41 -34.85 -24.35
C PRO A 564 14.08 -35.10 -23.64
N PHE A 565 13.13 -34.17 -23.70
CA PHE A 565 11.89 -34.26 -22.98
C PHE A 565 10.66 -34.38 -23.89
N GLN A 566 9.63 -35.04 -23.34
CA GLN A 566 8.27 -35.00 -23.86
C GLN A 566 7.38 -34.05 -22.99
N PRO A 567 6.30 -33.47 -23.54
CA PRO A 567 5.41 -32.58 -22.78
C PRO A 567 4.82 -33.19 -21.49
N ILE A 568 4.53 -34.51 -21.52
CA ILE A 568 4.02 -35.25 -20.37
C ILE A 568 5.03 -35.30 -19.22
N GLN A 569 6.31 -35.51 -19.52
CA GLN A 569 7.41 -35.50 -18.53
C GLN A 569 7.57 -34.12 -17.92
N MET A 570 7.54 -33.07 -18.75
CA MET A 570 7.58 -31.69 -18.30
C MET A 570 6.41 -31.33 -17.41
N SER A 571 5.24 -31.93 -17.62
CA SER A 571 4.06 -31.73 -16.78
C SER A 571 4.26 -32.29 -15.36
N LEU A 572 4.84 -33.50 -15.21
CA LEU A 572 5.15 -34.07 -13.91
C LEU A 572 6.21 -33.24 -13.16
N LEU A 573 7.30 -32.88 -13.84
CA LEU A 573 8.37 -32.03 -13.29
C LEU A 573 7.85 -30.65 -12.86
N SER A 574 7.00 -30.04 -13.71
CA SER A 574 6.41 -28.72 -13.38
C SER A 574 5.42 -28.81 -12.21
N CYS A 575 4.62 -29.86 -12.14
CA CYS A 575 3.66 -30.03 -11.05
C CYS A 575 4.37 -30.21 -9.69
N THR A 576 5.36 -31.12 -9.65
CA THR A 576 6.06 -31.48 -8.39
C THR A 576 7.14 -30.46 -7.98
N GLY A 577 7.86 -29.89 -8.94
CA GLY A 577 8.96 -28.97 -8.68
C GLY A 577 8.57 -27.50 -8.60
N ILE A 578 7.44 -27.10 -9.22
CA ILE A 578 7.07 -25.68 -9.37
C ILE A 578 5.65 -25.42 -8.89
N GLY A 579 4.64 -26.03 -9.50
CA GLY A 579 3.23 -25.66 -9.33
C GLY A 579 2.74 -25.80 -7.89
N ILE A 580 2.72 -27.02 -7.36
CA ILE A 580 2.29 -27.29 -5.98
C ILE A 580 3.18 -26.55 -4.97
N PRO A 581 4.53 -26.62 -5.06
CA PRO A 581 5.40 -25.88 -4.14
C PRO A 581 5.18 -24.39 -4.15
N SER A 582 5.06 -23.77 -5.32
CA SER A 582 4.85 -22.33 -5.43
C SER A 582 3.56 -21.89 -4.78
N PHE A 583 2.48 -22.67 -4.97
CA PHE A 583 1.18 -22.37 -4.36
C PHE A 583 1.23 -22.50 -2.83
N VAL A 584 1.80 -23.58 -2.30
CA VAL A 584 1.91 -23.78 -0.83
C VAL A 584 2.79 -22.71 -0.19
N LEU A 585 3.95 -22.41 -0.78
CA LEU A 585 4.87 -21.38 -0.27
C LEU A 585 4.27 -19.96 -0.39
N ALA A 586 3.41 -19.71 -1.38
CA ALA A 586 2.73 -18.42 -1.55
C ALA A 586 1.76 -18.10 -0.40
N LEU A 587 1.16 -19.12 0.22
CA LEU A 587 0.21 -18.97 1.32
C LEU A 587 0.86 -18.94 2.70
N GLU A 588 2.14 -19.27 2.79
CA GLU A 588 2.87 -19.37 4.05
C GLU A 588 3.09 -18.00 4.71
N PRO A 589 2.97 -17.88 6.06
CA PRO A 589 3.35 -16.66 6.76
C PRO A 589 4.88 -16.46 6.72
N ASN A 590 5.33 -15.38 6.10
CA ASN A 590 6.72 -14.95 6.05
C ASN A 590 6.82 -13.46 6.36
N ARG A 591 7.36 -13.10 7.51
CA ARG A 591 7.45 -11.72 8.02
C ARG A 591 8.85 -11.12 7.94
N GLU A 592 9.80 -11.82 7.31
CA GLU A 592 11.17 -11.35 7.16
C GLU A 592 11.22 -10.02 6.41
N ARG A 593 12.12 -9.13 6.82
CA ARG A 593 12.32 -7.85 6.13
C ARG A 593 12.73 -8.07 4.68
N VAL A 594 12.06 -7.41 3.76
CA VAL A 594 12.43 -7.42 2.33
C VAL A 594 13.68 -6.57 2.15
N ARG A 595 14.74 -7.17 1.58
CA ARG A 595 16.01 -6.49 1.31
C ARG A 595 16.37 -6.59 -0.16
N GLY A 596 16.99 -5.53 -0.67
CA GLY A 596 17.54 -5.50 -2.03
C GLY A 596 16.49 -5.46 -3.16
N ASN A 597 16.99 -5.55 -4.39
CA ASN A 597 16.17 -5.47 -5.59
C ASN A 597 15.46 -6.80 -5.86
N PHE A 598 14.15 -6.75 -6.17
CA PHE A 598 13.30 -7.91 -6.45
C PHE A 598 13.88 -8.81 -7.53
N LEU A 599 14.25 -8.24 -8.69
CA LEU A 599 14.80 -9.00 -9.82
C LEU A 599 16.16 -9.65 -9.48
N LYS A 600 17.06 -8.91 -8.82
CA LYS A 600 18.36 -9.43 -8.40
C LYS A 600 18.22 -10.63 -7.48
N ASN A 601 17.29 -10.54 -6.50
CA ASN A 601 17.02 -11.63 -5.56
C ASN A 601 16.49 -12.90 -6.25
N ILE A 602 15.60 -12.73 -7.24
CA ILE A 602 15.07 -13.86 -8.01
C ILE A 602 16.16 -14.49 -8.88
N LEU A 603 16.94 -13.68 -9.58
CA LEU A 603 18.02 -14.17 -10.46
C LEU A 603 19.09 -14.92 -9.64
N CYS A 604 19.51 -14.39 -8.49
CA CYS A 604 20.45 -15.07 -7.61
C CYS A 604 19.96 -16.44 -7.08
N ARG A 605 18.63 -16.63 -7.02
CA ARG A 605 18.04 -17.92 -6.61
C ARG A 605 17.81 -18.86 -7.78
N CYS A 606 17.46 -18.38 -8.99
CA CYS A 606 17.14 -19.23 -10.12
C CYS A 606 18.39 -19.66 -10.95
N ILE A 607 19.43 -18.81 -11.03
CA ILE A 607 20.63 -19.09 -11.84
C ILE A 607 21.33 -20.39 -11.41
N PRO A 608 21.62 -20.65 -10.10
CA PRO A 608 22.25 -21.89 -9.70
C PRO A 608 21.47 -23.13 -10.13
N GLY A 609 20.14 -23.10 -9.96
CA GLY A 609 19.28 -24.20 -10.33
C GLY A 609 19.18 -24.42 -11.84
N GLY A 610 18.98 -23.35 -12.61
CA GLY A 610 18.86 -23.47 -14.07
C GLY A 610 20.16 -23.94 -14.72
N ILE A 611 21.30 -23.41 -14.29
CA ILE A 611 22.62 -23.81 -14.82
C ILE A 611 22.98 -25.23 -14.38
N SER A 612 22.65 -25.66 -13.15
CA SER A 612 22.94 -27.03 -12.71
C SER A 612 22.18 -28.07 -13.55
N VAL A 613 20.89 -27.85 -13.82
CA VAL A 613 20.11 -28.72 -14.74
C VAL A 613 20.73 -28.76 -16.14
N PHE A 614 21.06 -27.60 -16.69
CA PHE A 614 21.71 -27.50 -17.99
C PHE A 614 23.04 -28.26 -18.04
N ALA A 615 23.89 -28.12 -17.01
CA ALA A 615 25.17 -28.81 -16.91
C ALA A 615 25.00 -30.34 -16.78
N GLY A 616 24.02 -30.78 -15.97
CA GLY A 616 23.73 -32.19 -15.80
C GLY A 616 23.30 -32.88 -17.09
N ILE A 617 22.33 -32.27 -17.78
CA ILE A 617 21.87 -32.80 -19.06
C ILE A 617 23.00 -32.78 -20.12
N SER A 618 23.77 -31.69 -20.15
CA SER A 618 24.94 -31.61 -21.06
C SER A 618 25.95 -32.70 -20.76
N LEU A 619 26.22 -33.03 -19.51
CA LEU A 619 27.11 -34.11 -19.10
C LEU A 619 26.58 -35.50 -19.51
N LEU A 620 25.26 -35.75 -19.37
CA LEU A 620 24.65 -36.99 -19.87
C LEU A 620 24.81 -37.15 -21.36
N TYR A 621 24.64 -36.08 -22.15
CA TYR A 621 24.88 -36.16 -23.62
C TYR A 621 26.36 -36.28 -23.97
N LEU A 622 27.25 -35.66 -23.21
CA LEU A 622 28.70 -35.82 -23.35
C LEU A 622 29.13 -37.25 -23.04
N SER A 623 28.51 -37.91 -22.07
CA SER A 623 28.79 -39.33 -21.76
C SER A 623 28.52 -40.28 -22.90
N GLN A 624 27.64 -39.93 -23.87
CA GLN A 624 27.35 -40.71 -25.06
C GLN A 624 28.53 -40.79 -26.06
N LEU A 625 29.55 -39.94 -25.88
CA LEU A 625 30.80 -40.04 -26.64
C LEU A 625 31.60 -41.29 -26.24
N LEU A 626 31.41 -41.80 -25.03
CA LEU A 626 32.04 -43.00 -24.51
C LEU A 626 31.27 -44.24 -25.04
N PRO A 627 31.89 -45.15 -25.81
CA PRO A 627 31.20 -46.32 -26.35
C PRO A 627 30.50 -47.19 -25.32
N ALA A 628 31.07 -47.33 -24.13
CA ALA A 628 30.53 -48.12 -23.03
C ALA A 628 29.24 -47.53 -22.38
N LEU A 629 28.98 -46.26 -22.61
CA LEU A 629 27.82 -45.55 -22.03
C LEU A 629 26.78 -45.14 -23.13
N ARG A 630 26.92 -45.63 -24.35
CA ARG A 630 25.96 -45.34 -25.40
C ARG A 630 24.63 -46.07 -25.17
N VAL A 631 23.57 -45.30 -25.17
CA VAL A 631 22.19 -45.81 -24.98
C VAL A 631 21.24 -45.20 -25.98
N ALA A 632 20.07 -45.79 -26.15
CA ALA A 632 18.99 -45.24 -26.97
C ALA A 632 18.48 -43.91 -26.42
N ASP A 633 17.97 -43.03 -27.28
CA ASP A 633 17.45 -41.71 -26.91
C ASP A 633 16.31 -41.78 -25.91
N SER A 634 15.50 -42.87 -25.88
CA SER A 634 14.45 -43.07 -24.89
C SER A 634 15.00 -43.30 -23.46
N VAL A 635 16.12 -44.05 -23.35
CA VAL A 635 16.83 -44.26 -22.07
C VAL A 635 17.45 -42.96 -21.60
N LEU A 636 18.06 -42.22 -22.52
CA LEU A 636 18.66 -40.91 -22.23
C LEU A 636 17.63 -39.89 -21.78
N SER A 637 16.43 -39.86 -22.40
CA SER A 637 15.29 -39.07 -21.97
C SER A 637 14.89 -39.39 -20.54
N THR A 638 14.84 -40.66 -20.16
CA THR A 638 14.52 -41.09 -18.76
C THR A 638 15.60 -40.61 -17.79
N ALA A 639 16.86 -40.76 -18.13
CA ALA A 639 17.96 -40.28 -17.29
C ALA A 639 17.91 -38.74 -17.11
N CYS A 640 17.66 -37.98 -18.18
CA CYS A 640 17.47 -36.53 -18.13
C CYS A 640 16.32 -36.14 -17.21
N MET A 641 15.19 -36.89 -17.25
CA MET A 641 14.06 -36.64 -16.37
C MET A 641 14.39 -36.89 -14.89
N ILE A 642 15.12 -37.97 -14.56
CA ILE A 642 15.51 -38.26 -13.18
C ILE A 642 16.46 -37.18 -12.64
N VAL A 643 17.47 -36.82 -13.40
CA VAL A 643 18.48 -35.82 -13.02
C VAL A 643 17.82 -34.44 -12.85
N THR A 644 16.98 -34.02 -13.79
CA THR A 644 16.22 -32.76 -13.67
C THR A 644 15.28 -32.78 -12.45
N GLY A 645 14.61 -33.91 -12.20
CA GLY A 645 13.76 -34.10 -11.01
C GLY A 645 14.55 -33.95 -9.72
N PHE A 646 15.75 -34.54 -9.64
CA PHE A 646 16.66 -34.39 -8.52
C PHE A 646 17.06 -32.92 -8.32
N ALA A 647 17.47 -32.23 -9.36
CA ALA A 647 17.83 -30.80 -9.29
C ALA A 647 16.64 -29.94 -8.83
N PHE A 648 15.41 -30.24 -9.26
CA PHE A 648 14.22 -29.55 -8.78
C PHE A 648 13.98 -29.76 -7.29
N MET A 649 14.19 -30.97 -6.77
CA MET A 649 14.04 -31.22 -5.32
C MET A 649 15.15 -30.51 -4.52
N VAL A 650 16.38 -30.45 -5.00
CA VAL A 650 17.46 -29.67 -4.39
C VAL A 650 17.10 -28.17 -4.36
N ASN A 651 16.57 -27.64 -5.46
CA ASN A 651 16.14 -26.25 -5.55
C ASN A 651 14.96 -25.98 -4.61
N LEU A 652 13.96 -26.86 -4.56
CA LEU A 652 12.82 -26.75 -3.67
C LEU A 652 13.27 -26.72 -2.20
N PHE A 653 14.18 -27.63 -1.82
CA PHE A 653 14.76 -27.66 -0.50
C PHE A 653 15.47 -26.35 -0.16
N TYR A 654 16.26 -25.83 -1.09
CA TYR A 654 16.96 -24.57 -0.91
C TYR A 654 16.02 -23.35 -0.78
N VAL A 655 15.01 -23.25 -1.64
CA VAL A 655 14.02 -22.15 -1.59
C VAL A 655 13.17 -22.23 -0.32
N SER A 656 13.01 -23.43 0.25
CA SER A 656 12.27 -23.68 1.48
C SER A 656 13.05 -23.39 2.77
N MET A 657 14.34 -23.04 2.68
CA MET A 657 15.13 -22.66 3.87
C MET A 657 14.71 -21.29 4.45
N PRO A 658 14.72 -21.11 5.80
CA PRO A 658 14.90 -22.12 6.84
C PRO A 658 13.70 -23.09 6.93
N LEU A 659 13.96 -24.35 7.24
CA LEU A 659 12.93 -25.39 7.26
C LEU A 659 12.01 -25.24 8.48
N ASN A 660 10.72 -25.40 8.25
CA ASN A 660 9.69 -25.61 9.26
C ASN A 660 8.87 -26.86 8.98
N ARG A 661 7.93 -27.23 9.84
CA ARG A 661 7.12 -28.46 9.68
C ARG A 661 6.39 -28.52 8.33
N LEU A 662 5.80 -27.39 7.88
CA LEU A 662 5.09 -27.33 6.61
C LEU A 662 6.05 -27.51 5.42
N ARG A 663 7.21 -26.85 5.43
CA ARG A 663 8.20 -26.92 4.36
C ARG A 663 8.87 -28.28 4.28
N CYS A 664 9.14 -28.92 5.43
CA CYS A 664 9.61 -30.32 5.48
C CYS A 664 8.58 -31.26 4.86
N ALA A 665 7.31 -31.15 5.28
CA ALA A 665 6.22 -31.96 4.73
C ALA A 665 6.06 -31.73 3.22
N LEU A 666 6.18 -30.48 2.76
CA LEU A 666 6.15 -30.14 1.33
C LEU A 666 7.30 -30.81 0.56
N CYS A 667 8.54 -30.67 1.02
CA CYS A 667 9.70 -31.27 0.36
C CYS A 667 9.58 -32.78 0.29
N ILE A 668 9.24 -33.44 1.41
CA ILE A 668 9.06 -34.89 1.46
C ILE A 668 7.91 -35.33 0.56
N GLY A 669 6.76 -34.65 0.63
CA GLY A 669 5.59 -34.95 -0.19
C GLY A 669 5.88 -34.82 -1.69
N MET A 670 6.64 -33.80 -2.11
CA MET A 670 7.01 -33.61 -3.52
C MET A 670 8.01 -34.66 -3.99
N CYS A 671 8.98 -35.06 -3.15
CA CYS A 671 9.90 -36.18 -3.45
C CYS A 671 9.12 -37.49 -3.63
N LEU A 672 8.17 -37.78 -2.74
CA LEU A 672 7.35 -38.99 -2.83
C LEU A 672 6.42 -38.94 -4.06
N LEU A 673 5.83 -37.80 -4.38
CA LEU A 673 4.97 -37.65 -5.55
C LEU A 673 5.74 -37.82 -6.86
N LEU A 674 6.95 -37.24 -6.95
CA LEU A 674 7.82 -37.40 -8.12
C LEU A 674 8.28 -38.83 -8.28
N ALA A 675 8.81 -39.46 -7.22
CA ALA A 675 9.26 -40.84 -7.23
C ALA A 675 8.10 -41.80 -7.50
N GLY A 676 6.95 -41.60 -6.85
CA GLY A 676 5.74 -42.40 -7.07
C GLY A 676 5.23 -42.31 -8.50
N GLY A 677 5.20 -41.08 -9.08
CA GLY A 677 4.83 -40.88 -10.49
C GLY A 677 5.74 -41.64 -11.44
N MET A 678 7.05 -41.59 -11.20
CA MET A 678 8.04 -42.30 -12.05
C MET A 678 7.98 -43.82 -11.90
N LEU A 679 7.78 -44.34 -10.67
CA LEU A 679 7.82 -45.78 -10.38
C LEU A 679 6.48 -46.49 -10.68
N LEU A 680 5.34 -45.84 -10.36
CA LEU A 680 4.03 -46.45 -10.51
C LEU A 680 3.46 -46.31 -11.94
N PHE A 681 3.87 -45.23 -12.67
CA PHE A 681 3.32 -44.93 -13.99
C PHE A 681 4.39 -44.71 -15.05
N PRO A 682 5.42 -45.62 -15.20
CA PRO A 682 6.52 -45.42 -16.15
C PRO A 682 6.04 -45.32 -17.57
N GLY A 683 5.11 -46.18 -18.01
CA GLY A 683 4.56 -46.19 -19.36
C GLY A 683 3.71 -44.95 -19.70
N PHE A 684 3.08 -44.33 -18.72
CA PHE A 684 2.33 -43.10 -18.88
C PHE A 684 3.28 -41.91 -19.14
N PHE A 685 4.37 -41.82 -18.39
CA PHE A 685 5.38 -40.79 -18.52
C PHE A 685 6.47 -41.10 -19.56
N ALA A 686 6.26 -42.15 -20.40
CA ALA A 686 7.20 -42.58 -21.41
C ALA A 686 8.63 -42.84 -20.89
N LEU A 687 8.72 -43.50 -19.71
CA LEU A 687 9.98 -43.86 -19.09
C LEU A 687 10.38 -45.27 -19.47
N THR A 688 11.68 -45.47 -19.71
CA THR A 688 12.31 -46.74 -20.04
C THR A 688 13.29 -47.18 -18.95
N ALA A 689 13.45 -48.48 -18.73
CA ALA A 689 14.40 -48.98 -17.75
C ALA A 689 15.85 -48.55 -18.09
N LEU A 690 16.61 -48.20 -17.08
CA LEU A 690 18.04 -47.86 -17.24
C LEU A 690 18.88 -49.13 -17.29
N PRO A 691 19.66 -49.39 -18.37
CA PRO A 691 20.56 -50.52 -18.44
C PRO A 691 21.76 -50.36 -17.49
N PHE A 692 22.26 -51.47 -16.98
CA PHE A 692 23.54 -51.53 -16.33
C PHE A 692 24.63 -51.46 -17.41
N PRO A 693 25.58 -50.64 -17.53
CA PRO A 693 26.30 -49.82 -16.59
C PRO A 693 25.79 -48.32 -16.54
N PHE A 694 24.88 -47.94 -17.43
CA PHE A 694 24.39 -46.55 -17.52
C PHE A 694 23.65 -46.09 -16.23
N PHE A 695 23.19 -47.10 -15.46
CA PHE A 695 22.58 -46.85 -14.14
C PHE A 695 23.48 -45.99 -13.22
N TRP A 696 24.81 -46.14 -13.29
CA TRP A 696 25.77 -45.38 -12.48
C TRP A 696 26.01 -43.98 -13.04
N ALA A 697 25.73 -43.71 -14.29
CA ALA A 697 25.88 -42.38 -14.89
C ALA A 697 24.93 -41.36 -14.25
N VAL A 698 23.72 -41.76 -13.83
CA VAL A 698 22.70 -40.91 -13.23
C VAL A 698 23.14 -40.34 -11.86
N PRO A 699 23.54 -41.13 -10.87
CA PRO A 699 23.98 -40.59 -9.59
C PRO A 699 25.27 -39.76 -9.69
N VAL A 700 26.19 -40.11 -10.59
CA VAL A 700 27.39 -39.29 -10.85
C VAL A 700 26.99 -37.92 -11.40
N THR A 701 26.09 -37.89 -12.35
CA THR A 701 25.59 -36.64 -12.93
C THR A 701 24.85 -35.80 -11.88
N ALA A 702 24.00 -36.42 -11.05
CA ALA A 702 23.32 -35.77 -9.95
C ALA A 702 24.28 -35.15 -8.92
N ALA A 703 25.38 -35.85 -8.62
CA ALA A 703 26.44 -35.34 -7.75
C ALA A 703 27.16 -34.12 -8.39
N CYS A 704 27.44 -34.17 -9.70
CA CYS A 704 27.98 -33.02 -10.44
C CYS A 704 27.01 -31.82 -10.46
N GLU A 705 25.70 -32.06 -10.67
CA GLU A 705 24.69 -31.00 -10.57
C GLU A 705 24.70 -30.34 -9.19
N LEU A 706 24.76 -31.12 -8.12
CA LEU A 706 24.81 -30.62 -6.74
C LEU A 706 26.08 -29.81 -6.51
N ALA A 707 27.21 -30.23 -7.06
CA ALA A 707 28.48 -29.48 -6.98
C ALA A 707 28.39 -28.16 -7.73
N VAL A 708 27.88 -28.14 -8.97
CA VAL A 708 27.69 -26.92 -9.76
C VAL A 708 26.71 -25.97 -9.04
N PHE A 709 25.61 -26.49 -8.54
CA PHE A 709 24.62 -25.72 -7.77
C PHE A 709 25.24 -25.03 -6.57
N THR A 710 25.98 -25.80 -5.74
CA THR A 710 26.61 -25.28 -4.51
C THR A 710 27.69 -24.24 -4.81
N LEU A 711 28.52 -24.49 -5.83
CA LEU A 711 29.56 -23.56 -6.28
C LEU A 711 28.95 -22.22 -6.73
N LEU A 712 27.99 -22.26 -7.64
CA LEU A 712 27.33 -21.05 -8.15
C LEU A 712 26.61 -20.27 -7.04
N ARG A 713 25.95 -20.99 -6.13
CA ARG A 713 25.33 -20.37 -4.96
C ARG A 713 26.32 -19.62 -4.08
N LEU A 714 27.48 -20.23 -3.80
CA LEU A 714 28.54 -19.59 -2.98
C LEU A 714 29.11 -18.36 -3.68
N LEU A 715 29.34 -18.43 -4.98
CA LEU A 715 29.84 -17.30 -5.79
C LEU A 715 28.82 -16.15 -5.78
N LEU A 716 27.55 -16.42 -6.06
CA LEU A 716 26.51 -15.39 -6.08
C LEU A 716 26.25 -14.78 -4.69
N LYS A 717 26.34 -15.57 -3.61
CA LYS A 717 26.25 -15.04 -2.24
C LYS A 717 27.37 -14.03 -1.94
N ARG A 718 28.61 -14.29 -2.40
CA ARG A 718 29.73 -13.35 -2.25
C ARG A 718 29.52 -12.06 -3.04
N VAL A 719 28.97 -12.15 -4.25
CA VAL A 719 28.67 -10.97 -5.08
C VAL A 719 27.60 -10.11 -4.42
N VAL A 720 26.53 -10.73 -3.88
CA VAL A 720 25.46 -10.00 -3.20
C VAL A 720 25.94 -9.33 -1.91
N SER A 721 26.78 -10.01 -1.12
CA SER A 721 27.33 -9.46 0.12
C SER A 721 28.30 -8.28 -0.08
N ARG A 722 28.91 -8.17 -1.26
CA ARG A 722 29.81 -7.04 -1.61
C ARG A 722 29.06 -5.81 -2.13
N THR A 723 27.80 -5.98 -2.56
CA THR A 723 26.97 -4.91 -3.14
C THR A 723 25.82 -4.48 -2.22
N ALA A 724 25.67 -5.06 -1.03
CA ALA A 724 24.81 -4.68 0.07
C ALA A 724 25.62 -3.94 1.14
#